data_8b92a3118fa4b89bca63307adb0493d6
#
_entry.id   8b92a3118fa4b89bca63307adb0493d6
#
_cell.length_a   1.000
_cell.length_b   1.000
_cell.length_c   1.000
_cell.angle_alpha   90.00
_cell.angle_beta   90.00
_cell.angle_gamma   90.00
#
_symmetry.space_group_name_H-M   'P 1'
#
loop_
_entity.id
_entity.type
_entity.pdbx_description
1 polymer ?
#
loop_
_entity_poly.entity_id
_entity_poly.type
_entity_poly.pdbx_seq_one_letter_code
_entity_poly.pdbx_strand_id
1 'polypeptide(L)'
;MDIFRLGASYYPEWWSEDDWEEDFSKMEALGFNVVRMGEFAWSWFEPREGEYNFEPMLRALDCAEKHGIKVIMGTTTAVCPAWLYKKHPEVKGGNEKGRYDFGGRKGQCLSSAVFLEYAAKITEAQAKALGNHPAIIGWQLDNEPGFPFYDFDPCCTQGFRKWLKEKYGTIDKLNEAWCTMMWSNVYNDFDEIDIPVNACEGGWTNEIRLDYRKYFSFTFNRLLRTEAEIVRRHSPNRFLYTNWPGANWSVNCFEGSEYLDYAGWDNYVGQPNGENYRVQLRASMEHSFDRRLSCGKHKFLVAEQTPLPDANTPADVIRAQTWLNVSHGAFATVFFEWRSPIGGAEQAYESILGRDKKYRENTEPVLRKLATELKEHYPKFAESKTVSEIAAVYSYENSWGTEGWVVDGPYDEEFFNAYGGFKNRLAANVDVIGIQDDLSPYKVIVMPNHRITVPEQAEKVKAFVSNGGIAVINTECGTRDEFNRMREMLEPGLFADICGAEAVENISAAKLEKQTGEPSEVEFPSGVKAAVHGKLFRLKLCGAEPAAYYTSGLLKGTPAVTVCPYGKGFAVLYATDGNDIYFYEKLAQLIRDKFGIKPLLDADDGIIVSSRLCADKEYIFAVNMKDRPAQIRLESKMADELTGRLLSGSVLLDGYGVLMLKKADN
;
A
#
# COMPACT_ATOMS: atom_id res chain seq x y z
N MET A 1 -3.47 -21.06 9.39
CA MET A 1 -4.63 -20.91 8.46
C MET A 1 -4.34 -21.79 7.24
N ASP A 2 -4.78 -23.03 7.27
CA ASP A 2 -4.43 -24.01 6.25
C ASP A 2 -5.39 -24.01 5.04
N ILE A 3 -6.43 -23.17 5.10
CA ILE A 3 -7.45 -23.03 4.07
C ILE A 3 -7.44 -21.59 3.58
N PHE A 4 -7.35 -21.41 2.26
CA PHE A 4 -7.53 -20.09 1.64
C PHE A 4 -8.98 -19.60 1.83
N ARG A 5 -9.14 -18.33 2.18
CA ARG A 5 -10.45 -17.69 2.31
C ARG A 5 -10.81 -16.98 1.01
N LEU A 6 -11.76 -17.54 0.28
CA LEU A 6 -12.30 -16.97 -0.94
C LEU A 6 -13.76 -16.63 -0.73
N GLY A 7 -14.17 -15.41 -1.03
CA GLY A 7 -15.54 -14.98 -0.83
C GLY A 7 -15.85 -13.59 -1.31
N ALA A 8 -16.88 -12.96 -0.74
CA ALA A 8 -17.33 -11.64 -1.14
C ALA A 8 -17.83 -10.81 0.04
N SER A 9 -17.90 -9.49 -0.12
CA SER A 9 -18.66 -8.62 0.78
C SER A 9 -20.15 -8.92 0.61
N TYR A 10 -20.86 -8.99 1.72
CA TYR A 10 -22.29 -9.28 1.75
C TYR A 10 -22.98 -8.43 2.82
N TYR A 11 -24.04 -7.76 2.44
CA TYR A 11 -24.75 -6.80 3.30
C TYR A 11 -26.17 -7.32 3.59
N PRO A 12 -26.35 -8.19 4.61
CA PRO A 12 -27.67 -8.76 4.91
C PRO A 12 -28.73 -7.70 5.19
N GLU A 13 -28.34 -6.52 5.69
CA GLU A 13 -29.23 -5.38 5.91
C GLU A 13 -29.84 -4.78 4.64
N TRP A 14 -29.33 -5.13 3.45
CA TRP A 14 -29.88 -4.67 2.14
C TRP A 14 -30.92 -5.62 1.56
N TRP A 15 -30.99 -6.85 2.07
CA TRP A 15 -31.80 -7.93 1.51
C TRP A 15 -32.81 -8.47 2.51
N SER A 16 -33.89 -9.11 2.01
CA SER A 16 -34.85 -9.81 2.88
C SER A 16 -34.20 -11.05 3.50
N GLU A 17 -34.67 -11.48 4.67
CA GLU A 17 -34.19 -12.70 5.31
C GLU A 17 -34.43 -13.94 4.42
N ASP A 18 -35.48 -13.96 3.59
CA ASP A 18 -35.75 -15.04 2.64
C ASP A 18 -34.67 -15.16 1.54
N ASP A 19 -33.99 -14.06 1.22
CA ASP A 19 -32.90 -14.05 0.25
C ASP A 19 -31.60 -14.65 0.82
N TRP A 20 -31.37 -14.57 2.14
CA TRP A 20 -30.10 -15.00 2.75
C TRP A 20 -29.80 -16.49 2.52
N GLU A 21 -30.80 -17.36 2.68
CA GLU A 21 -30.65 -18.80 2.45
C GLU A 21 -30.24 -19.13 1.03
N GLU A 22 -30.85 -18.46 0.05
CA GLU A 22 -30.51 -18.62 -1.38
C GLU A 22 -29.11 -18.12 -1.67
N ASP A 23 -28.73 -16.93 -1.14
CA ASP A 23 -27.43 -16.32 -1.37
C ASP A 23 -26.30 -17.16 -0.76
N PHE A 24 -26.41 -17.58 0.51
CA PHE A 24 -25.40 -18.45 1.14
C PHE A 24 -25.30 -19.82 0.47
N SER A 25 -26.42 -20.42 0.05
CA SER A 25 -26.41 -21.68 -0.69
C SER A 25 -25.66 -21.54 -2.04
N LYS A 26 -25.82 -20.42 -2.73
CA LYS A 26 -25.10 -20.14 -3.99
C LYS A 26 -23.60 -19.89 -3.74
N MET A 27 -23.24 -19.18 -2.67
CA MET A 27 -21.83 -18.97 -2.27
C MET A 27 -21.15 -20.31 -1.98
N GLU A 28 -21.79 -21.19 -1.19
CA GLU A 28 -21.29 -22.54 -0.91
C GLU A 28 -21.09 -23.33 -2.20
N ALA A 29 -22.11 -23.36 -3.10
CA ALA A 29 -22.06 -24.05 -4.38
C ALA A 29 -20.97 -23.51 -5.32
N LEU A 30 -20.58 -22.22 -5.21
CA LEU A 30 -19.48 -21.62 -5.95
C LEU A 30 -18.10 -22.00 -5.36
N GLY A 31 -18.09 -22.50 -4.12
CA GLY A 31 -16.86 -22.83 -3.37
C GLY A 31 -16.34 -21.68 -2.52
N PHE A 32 -17.13 -20.65 -2.30
CA PHE A 32 -16.82 -19.59 -1.36
C PHE A 32 -16.96 -20.08 0.07
N ASN A 33 -16.10 -19.58 0.98
CA ASN A 33 -16.03 -20.02 2.37
C ASN A 33 -15.86 -18.89 3.38
N VAL A 34 -15.95 -17.63 2.92
CA VAL A 34 -15.88 -16.44 3.76
C VAL A 34 -16.77 -15.33 3.18
N VAL A 35 -17.35 -14.52 4.06
CA VAL A 35 -17.96 -13.23 3.71
C VAL A 35 -17.50 -12.16 4.68
N ARG A 36 -17.53 -10.90 4.22
CA ARG A 36 -17.35 -9.71 5.05
C ARG A 36 -18.71 -9.02 5.20
N MET A 37 -19.09 -8.66 6.44
CA MET A 37 -20.40 -8.08 6.74
C MET A 37 -20.30 -7.03 7.85
N GLY A 38 -21.19 -6.03 7.84
CA GLY A 38 -21.53 -5.19 8.97
C GLY A 38 -20.80 -3.87 9.10
N GLU A 39 -19.85 -3.54 8.25
CA GLU A 39 -19.03 -2.31 8.33
C GLU A 39 -19.82 -1.01 8.13
N PHE A 40 -21.04 -1.10 7.58
CA PHE A 40 -21.92 0.06 7.37
C PHE A 40 -23.27 -0.05 8.13
N ALA A 41 -23.39 -1.02 9.04
CA ALA A 41 -24.69 -1.38 9.64
C ALA A 41 -25.07 -0.60 10.89
N TRP A 42 -24.44 0.56 11.22
CA TRP A 42 -24.72 1.28 12.47
C TRP A 42 -26.20 1.60 12.67
N SER A 43 -26.89 2.17 11.66
CA SER A 43 -28.32 2.48 11.76
C SER A 43 -29.21 1.24 11.90
N TRP A 44 -28.74 0.08 11.45
CA TRP A 44 -29.43 -1.20 11.60
C TRP A 44 -29.26 -1.76 13.00
N PHE A 45 -28.07 -1.61 13.58
CA PHE A 45 -27.76 -2.05 14.93
C PHE A 45 -28.31 -1.11 16.01
N GLU A 46 -28.33 0.21 15.74
CA GLU A 46 -28.80 1.25 16.66
C GLU A 46 -29.71 2.26 15.91
N PRO A 47 -30.96 1.85 15.63
CA PRO A 47 -31.91 2.71 14.91
C PRO A 47 -32.29 3.99 15.67
N ARG A 48 -32.19 3.97 16.99
CA ARG A 48 -32.30 5.14 17.87
C ARG A 48 -31.24 5.06 18.95
N GLU A 49 -30.86 6.21 19.47
CA GLU A 49 -29.82 6.33 20.50
C GLU A 49 -30.08 5.40 21.70
N GLY A 50 -29.16 4.47 21.94
CA GLY A 50 -29.22 3.49 23.03
C GLY A 50 -30.16 2.31 22.79
N GLU A 51 -30.87 2.24 21.66
CA GLU A 51 -31.74 1.13 21.31
C GLU A 51 -30.99 0.16 20.37
N TYR A 52 -30.31 -0.83 20.93
CA TYR A 52 -29.54 -1.81 20.17
C TYR A 52 -30.36 -3.01 19.75
N ASN A 53 -30.22 -3.44 18.48
CA ASN A 53 -30.86 -4.63 17.93
C ASN A 53 -29.88 -5.43 17.06
N PHE A 54 -29.30 -6.48 17.62
CA PHE A 54 -28.35 -7.38 16.92
C PHE A 54 -29.01 -8.69 16.45
N GLU A 55 -30.26 -8.95 16.79
CA GLU A 55 -30.96 -10.20 16.45
C GLU A 55 -30.99 -10.52 14.95
N PRO A 56 -31.23 -9.57 14.03
CA PRO A 56 -31.21 -9.90 12.59
C PRO A 56 -29.80 -10.32 12.13
N MET A 57 -28.74 -9.67 12.61
CA MET A 57 -27.36 -10.05 12.28
C MET A 57 -27.02 -11.44 12.85
N LEU A 58 -27.49 -11.79 14.05
CA LEU A 58 -27.28 -13.13 14.62
C LEU A 58 -27.92 -14.19 13.72
N ARG A 59 -29.13 -13.97 13.21
CA ARG A 59 -29.78 -14.90 12.27
C ARG A 59 -29.02 -15.00 10.93
N ALA A 60 -28.46 -13.90 10.42
CA ALA A 60 -27.60 -13.93 9.23
C ALA A 60 -26.30 -14.72 9.49
N LEU A 61 -25.72 -14.60 10.67
CA LEU A 61 -24.55 -15.37 11.11
C LEU A 61 -24.87 -16.87 11.24
N ASP A 62 -26.01 -17.21 11.80
CA ASP A 62 -26.51 -18.62 11.87
C ASP A 62 -26.70 -19.21 10.48
N CYS A 63 -27.24 -18.42 9.53
CA CYS A 63 -27.40 -18.83 8.15
C CYS A 63 -26.04 -19.08 7.47
N ALA A 64 -25.06 -18.18 7.65
CA ALA A 64 -23.70 -18.37 7.15
C ALA A 64 -23.03 -19.63 7.73
N GLU A 65 -23.15 -19.86 9.05
CA GLU A 65 -22.60 -21.05 9.73
C GLU A 65 -23.21 -22.34 9.22
N LYS A 66 -24.52 -22.37 8.97
CA LYS A 66 -25.26 -23.52 8.38
C LYS A 66 -24.66 -23.92 7.02
N HIS A 67 -24.22 -22.96 6.21
CA HIS A 67 -23.57 -23.19 4.91
C HIS A 67 -22.04 -23.32 5.00
N GLY A 68 -21.46 -23.42 6.19
CA GLY A 68 -20.01 -23.54 6.40
C GLY A 68 -19.21 -22.30 6.02
N ILE A 69 -19.87 -21.16 5.83
CA ILE A 69 -19.26 -19.88 5.46
C ILE A 69 -18.85 -19.14 6.72
N LYS A 70 -17.60 -18.75 6.79
CA LYS A 70 -17.08 -17.94 7.90
C LYS A 70 -17.26 -16.45 7.62
N VAL A 71 -17.27 -15.66 8.68
CA VAL A 71 -17.56 -14.24 8.63
C VAL A 71 -16.40 -13.43 9.16
N ILE A 72 -16.01 -12.40 8.43
CA ILE A 72 -15.22 -11.28 8.89
C ILE A 72 -16.21 -10.16 9.21
N MET A 73 -16.33 -9.81 10.48
CA MET A 73 -17.29 -8.81 10.95
C MET A 73 -16.64 -7.43 10.92
N GLY A 74 -17.27 -6.44 10.30
CA GLY A 74 -16.83 -5.05 10.33
C GLY A 74 -17.33 -4.31 11.56
N THR A 75 -16.48 -3.48 12.21
CA THR A 75 -16.98 -2.42 13.08
C THR A 75 -17.65 -1.36 12.22
N THR A 76 -18.71 -0.72 12.74
CA THR A 76 -19.59 0.06 11.89
C THR A 76 -19.33 1.57 11.92
N THR A 77 -18.12 1.98 12.28
CA THR A 77 -17.75 3.38 12.58
C THR A 77 -17.45 4.25 11.36
N ALA A 78 -17.31 3.64 10.17
CA ALA A 78 -17.16 4.36 8.90
C ALA A 78 -18.39 5.21 8.50
N VAL A 79 -19.51 5.00 9.16
CA VAL A 79 -20.78 5.75 8.95
C VAL A 79 -21.35 6.20 10.29
N CYS A 80 -22.19 7.23 10.27
CA CYS A 80 -22.95 7.67 11.45
C CYS A 80 -24.44 7.64 11.15
N PRO A 81 -25.30 7.25 12.12
CA PRO A 81 -26.75 7.31 11.94
C PRO A 81 -27.27 8.76 11.97
N ALA A 82 -28.40 8.98 11.32
CA ALA A 82 -29.03 10.31 11.20
C ALA A 82 -29.31 10.97 12.55
N TRP A 83 -29.71 10.17 13.55
CA TRP A 83 -30.00 10.69 14.89
C TRP A 83 -28.74 11.28 15.56
N LEU A 84 -27.55 10.69 15.35
CA LEU A 84 -26.29 11.17 15.90
C LEU A 84 -25.93 12.55 15.29
N TYR A 85 -26.00 12.68 13.96
CA TYR A 85 -25.76 13.94 13.26
C TYR A 85 -26.74 15.07 13.66
N LYS A 86 -27.99 14.70 14.02
CA LYS A 86 -29.02 15.65 14.37
C LYS A 86 -28.90 16.11 15.81
N LYS A 87 -28.64 15.19 16.75
CA LYS A 87 -28.52 15.49 18.18
C LYS A 87 -27.20 16.12 18.57
N HIS A 88 -26.13 15.71 17.88
CA HIS A 88 -24.74 16.07 18.17
C HIS A 88 -24.05 16.62 16.93
N PRO A 89 -24.36 17.86 16.49
CA PRO A 89 -23.78 18.42 15.27
C PRO A 89 -22.26 18.59 15.33
N GLU A 90 -21.64 18.51 16.50
CA GLU A 90 -20.19 18.50 16.72
C GLU A 90 -19.49 17.21 16.26
N VAL A 91 -20.26 16.17 15.90
CA VAL A 91 -19.69 14.96 15.30
C VAL A 91 -19.35 15.14 13.82
N LYS A 92 -19.87 16.19 13.19
CA LYS A 92 -19.69 16.43 11.76
C LYS A 92 -18.27 16.87 11.46
N GLY A 93 -17.65 16.24 10.48
CA GLY A 93 -16.47 16.76 9.82
C GLY A 93 -16.82 17.83 8.78
N GLY A 94 -15.81 18.36 8.11
CA GLY A 94 -15.99 19.43 7.15
C GLY A 94 -14.87 19.52 6.12
N ASN A 95 -15.15 20.26 5.07
CA ASN A 95 -14.19 20.65 4.05
C ASN A 95 -14.14 22.19 3.92
N GLU A 96 -13.44 22.69 2.92
CA GLU A 96 -13.33 24.15 2.66
C GLU A 96 -14.65 24.87 2.39
N LYS A 97 -15.75 24.10 2.12
CA LYS A 97 -17.10 24.65 1.91
C LYS A 97 -17.94 24.68 3.17
N GLY A 98 -17.48 24.04 4.24
CA GLY A 98 -18.18 23.94 5.52
C GLY A 98 -18.37 22.51 6.00
N ARG A 99 -19.21 22.34 7.03
CA ARG A 99 -19.53 21.03 7.61
C ARG A 99 -20.33 20.18 6.64
N TYR A 100 -20.02 18.87 6.67
CA TYR A 100 -20.76 17.89 5.86
C TYR A 100 -22.21 17.76 6.30
N ASP A 101 -23.10 17.59 5.32
CA ASP A 101 -24.47 17.18 5.57
C ASP A 101 -24.57 15.65 5.73
N PHE A 102 -25.66 15.19 6.36
CA PHE A 102 -25.97 13.78 6.43
C PHE A 102 -26.37 13.24 5.04
N GLY A 103 -25.94 12.00 4.73
CA GLY A 103 -26.36 11.31 3.52
C GLY A 103 -25.24 10.63 2.72
N GLY A 104 -24.04 10.59 3.28
CA GLY A 104 -22.89 9.85 2.74
C GLY A 104 -22.17 9.05 3.83
N ARG A 105 -21.01 8.50 3.50
CA ARG A 105 -20.12 7.83 4.45
C ARG A 105 -18.94 8.74 4.83
N LYS A 106 -18.32 8.50 6.00
CA LYS A 106 -17.08 9.18 6.45
C LYS A 106 -17.22 10.70 6.59
N GLY A 107 -18.41 11.16 6.96
CA GLY A 107 -18.65 12.58 7.22
C GLY A 107 -18.40 13.01 8.67
N GLN A 108 -17.88 12.15 9.52
CA GLN A 108 -17.60 12.43 10.93
C GLN A 108 -16.21 13.05 11.13
N CYS A 109 -16.09 13.91 12.17
CA CYS A 109 -14.84 14.47 12.63
C CYS A 109 -14.18 13.53 13.65
N LEU A 110 -13.04 12.95 13.32
CA LEU A 110 -12.30 12.06 14.22
C LEU A 110 -11.63 12.79 15.40
N SER A 111 -11.68 14.13 15.42
CA SER A 111 -11.25 14.95 16.54
C SER A 111 -12.38 15.22 17.53
N SER A 112 -13.63 14.94 17.16
CA SER A 112 -14.79 15.11 18.04
C SER A 112 -14.77 14.07 19.17
N ALA A 113 -14.73 14.55 20.42
CA ALA A 113 -14.82 13.69 21.59
C ALA A 113 -16.17 12.94 21.66
N VAL A 114 -17.24 13.58 21.19
CA VAL A 114 -18.57 12.97 21.14
C VAL A 114 -18.60 11.83 20.11
N PHE A 115 -18.05 12.04 18.91
CA PHE A 115 -17.96 10.94 17.94
C PHE A 115 -17.19 9.75 18.51
N LEU A 116 -16.03 9.98 19.11
CA LEU A 116 -15.22 8.89 19.70
C LEU A 116 -15.94 8.15 20.82
N GLU A 117 -16.72 8.87 21.62
CA GLU A 117 -17.55 8.25 22.68
C GLU A 117 -18.61 7.31 22.07
N TYR A 118 -19.35 7.77 21.05
CA TYR A 118 -20.38 6.96 20.40
C TYR A 118 -19.80 5.83 19.58
N ALA A 119 -18.67 6.03 18.88
CA ALA A 119 -17.94 4.99 18.21
C ALA A 119 -17.50 3.87 19.18
N ALA A 120 -16.97 4.23 20.34
CA ALA A 120 -16.63 3.26 21.38
C ALA A 120 -17.86 2.50 21.91
N LYS A 121 -19.00 3.20 22.14
CA LYS A 121 -20.24 2.57 22.62
C LYS A 121 -20.80 1.55 21.64
N ILE A 122 -20.91 1.89 20.35
CA ILE A 122 -21.43 0.95 19.35
C ILE A 122 -20.48 -0.23 19.14
N THR A 123 -19.17 0.00 19.08
CA THR A 123 -18.16 -1.07 18.98
C THR A 123 -18.24 -2.02 20.19
N GLU A 124 -18.38 -1.49 21.41
CA GLU A 124 -18.55 -2.29 22.62
C GLU A 124 -19.83 -3.13 22.58
N ALA A 125 -20.95 -2.52 22.20
CA ALA A 125 -22.24 -3.21 22.11
C ALA A 125 -22.21 -4.32 21.06
N GLN A 126 -21.69 -4.03 19.88
CA GLN A 126 -21.55 -4.97 18.76
C GLN A 126 -20.61 -6.14 19.12
N ALA A 127 -19.41 -5.85 19.62
CA ALA A 127 -18.44 -6.87 19.97
C ALA A 127 -18.94 -7.78 21.10
N LYS A 128 -19.66 -7.24 22.08
CA LYS A 128 -20.29 -8.00 23.16
C LYS A 128 -21.41 -8.91 22.66
N ALA A 129 -22.25 -8.42 21.75
CA ALA A 129 -23.37 -9.19 21.22
C ALA A 129 -22.94 -10.29 20.23
N LEU A 130 -22.00 -9.99 19.34
CA LEU A 130 -21.65 -10.85 18.19
C LEU A 130 -20.33 -11.60 18.37
N GLY A 131 -19.40 -11.08 19.17
CA GLY A 131 -17.97 -11.45 19.14
C GLY A 131 -17.65 -12.92 19.44
N ASN A 132 -18.55 -13.65 20.10
CA ASN A 132 -18.39 -15.07 20.40
C ASN A 132 -19.08 -16.01 19.40
N HIS A 133 -19.75 -15.47 18.37
CA HIS A 133 -20.44 -16.29 17.38
C HIS A 133 -19.45 -17.19 16.61
N PRO A 134 -19.74 -18.51 16.41
CA PRO A 134 -18.79 -19.46 15.81
C PRO A 134 -18.50 -19.19 14.33
N ALA A 135 -19.39 -18.51 13.62
CA ALA A 135 -19.14 -18.09 12.23
C ALA A 135 -18.05 -17.03 12.15
N ILE A 136 -17.90 -16.15 13.14
CA ILE A 136 -16.95 -15.05 13.12
C ILE A 136 -15.52 -15.58 13.32
N ILE A 137 -14.63 -15.28 12.37
CA ILE A 137 -13.20 -15.64 12.42
C ILE A 137 -12.27 -14.46 12.60
N GLY A 138 -12.74 -13.24 12.30
CA GLY A 138 -11.96 -12.02 12.41
C GLY A 138 -12.84 -10.78 12.39
N TRP A 139 -12.22 -9.62 12.64
CA TRP A 139 -12.86 -8.31 12.61
C TRP A 139 -12.09 -7.36 11.71
N GLN A 140 -12.84 -6.65 10.88
CA GLN A 140 -12.36 -5.45 10.21
C GLN A 140 -12.68 -4.24 11.09
N LEU A 141 -11.67 -3.45 11.42
CA LEU A 141 -11.85 -2.22 12.18
C LEU A 141 -12.05 -1.06 11.21
N ASP A 142 -13.10 -0.28 11.39
CA ASP A 142 -13.50 0.80 10.50
C ASP A 142 -13.57 0.33 9.03
N ASN A 143 -13.58 1.24 8.07
CA ASN A 143 -13.48 0.94 6.65
C ASN A 143 -12.65 1.99 5.94
N GLU A 144 -11.62 1.58 5.20
CA GLU A 144 -10.71 2.44 4.43
C GLU A 144 -10.23 3.67 5.21
N PRO A 145 -9.51 3.53 6.33
CA PRO A 145 -9.01 4.67 7.10
C PRO A 145 -8.18 5.61 6.23
N GLY A 146 -8.40 6.94 6.39
CA GLY A 146 -7.69 7.94 5.60
C GLY A 146 -8.55 8.72 4.60
N PHE A 147 -9.82 8.37 4.44
CA PHE A 147 -10.81 9.17 3.72
C PHE A 147 -11.79 9.84 4.69
N PRO A 148 -12.21 11.10 4.41
CA PRO A 148 -11.63 12.02 3.43
C PRO A 148 -10.18 12.37 3.79
N PHE A 149 -9.41 12.88 2.86
CA PHE A 149 -7.98 13.19 3.07
C PHE A 149 -7.71 14.33 4.06
N TYR A 150 -8.72 15.14 4.38
CA TYR A 150 -8.66 16.28 5.29
C TYR A 150 -9.98 16.48 6.01
N ASP A 151 -9.90 17.02 7.22
CA ASP A 151 -11.04 17.49 7.99
C ASP A 151 -10.78 18.92 8.49
N PHE A 152 -11.63 19.84 8.11
CA PHE A 152 -11.50 21.27 8.40
C PHE A 152 -12.54 21.78 9.40
N ASP A 153 -13.16 20.90 10.16
CA ASP A 153 -14.08 21.27 11.23
C ASP A 153 -13.36 22.01 12.38
N PRO A 154 -14.04 22.91 13.10
CA PRO A 154 -13.48 23.56 14.29
C PRO A 154 -12.98 22.60 15.37
N CYS A 155 -13.57 21.41 15.53
CA CYS A 155 -13.06 20.38 16.45
C CYS A 155 -11.68 19.89 16.01
N CYS A 156 -11.46 19.74 14.70
CA CYS A 156 -10.18 19.37 14.14
C CYS A 156 -9.12 20.45 14.43
N THR A 157 -9.45 21.73 14.23
CA THR A 157 -8.55 22.84 14.55
C THR A 157 -8.15 22.84 16.02
N GLN A 158 -9.09 22.68 16.94
CA GLN A 158 -8.79 22.62 18.38
C GLN A 158 -7.93 21.39 18.74
N GLY A 159 -8.23 20.25 18.14
CA GLY A 159 -7.45 19.03 18.33
C GLY A 159 -6.01 19.18 17.84
N PHE A 160 -5.82 19.81 16.67
CA PHE A 160 -4.50 20.08 16.11
C PHE A 160 -3.68 21.01 17.00
N ARG A 161 -4.26 22.13 17.49
CA ARG A 161 -3.59 23.04 18.42
C ARG A 161 -3.14 22.32 19.70
N LYS A 162 -3.99 21.48 20.27
CA LYS A 162 -3.64 20.66 21.44
C LYS A 162 -2.48 19.72 21.15
N TRP A 163 -2.54 19.01 20.03
CA TRP A 163 -1.50 18.07 19.60
C TRP A 163 -0.15 18.80 19.38
N LEU A 164 -0.17 19.99 18.74
CA LEU A 164 1.03 20.81 18.58
C LEU A 164 1.63 21.23 19.92
N LYS A 165 0.77 21.64 20.87
CA LYS A 165 1.22 22.01 22.21
C LYS A 165 1.86 20.84 22.96
N GLU A 166 1.32 19.64 22.82
CA GLU A 166 1.90 18.41 23.37
C GLU A 166 3.24 18.08 22.70
N LYS A 167 3.34 18.25 21.38
CA LYS A 167 4.56 17.96 20.60
C LYS A 167 5.70 18.94 20.88
N TYR A 168 5.43 20.23 20.85
CA TYR A 168 6.47 21.27 20.94
C TYR A 168 6.69 21.81 22.34
N GLY A 169 5.70 21.76 23.21
CA GLY A 169 5.71 22.27 24.57
C GLY A 169 5.59 23.81 24.65
N THR A 170 6.33 24.56 23.83
CA THR A 170 6.29 26.03 23.79
C THR A 170 6.09 26.54 22.35
N ILE A 171 5.49 27.73 22.23
CA ILE A 171 5.28 28.35 20.93
C ILE A 171 6.59 28.76 20.26
N ASP A 172 7.61 29.14 21.05
CA ASP A 172 8.91 29.48 20.50
C ASP A 172 9.59 28.31 19.81
N LYS A 173 9.51 27.10 20.39
CA LYS A 173 10.01 25.88 19.74
C LYS A 173 9.28 25.54 18.47
N LEU A 174 7.97 25.76 18.42
CA LEU A 174 7.20 25.59 17.19
C LEU A 174 7.65 26.60 16.14
N ASN A 175 7.76 27.88 16.49
CA ASN A 175 8.21 28.94 15.59
C ASN A 175 9.60 28.65 15.01
N GLU A 176 10.53 28.14 15.83
CA GLU A 176 11.85 27.70 15.38
C GLU A 176 11.75 26.54 14.40
N ALA A 177 10.98 25.48 14.74
CA ALA A 177 10.80 24.30 13.91
C ALA A 177 10.14 24.62 12.56
N TRP A 178 9.20 25.53 12.53
CA TRP A 178 8.46 25.93 11.32
C TRP A 178 9.10 27.09 10.55
N CYS A 179 10.24 27.62 11.01
CA CYS A 179 10.91 28.78 10.40
C CYS A 179 9.99 29.98 10.19
N THR A 180 9.07 30.26 11.10
CA THR A 180 7.96 31.21 10.96
C THR A 180 8.40 32.68 10.79
N MET A 181 9.67 33.00 11.07
CA MET A 181 10.21 34.34 10.83
C MET A 181 10.18 34.73 9.34
N MET A 182 10.16 33.75 8.43
CA MET A 182 9.99 34.00 7.00
C MET A 182 8.60 34.60 6.76
N TRP A 183 8.54 35.73 6.09
CA TRP A 183 7.31 36.50 5.81
C TRP A 183 6.51 36.91 7.04
N SER A 184 7.15 36.99 8.23
CA SER A 184 6.53 37.38 9.51
C SER A 184 5.34 36.49 9.93
N ASN A 185 5.41 35.20 9.68
CA ASN A 185 4.38 34.23 10.06
C ASN A 185 4.53 33.73 11.51
N VAL A 186 5.14 34.53 12.40
CA VAL A 186 5.39 34.18 13.80
C VAL A 186 4.10 34.12 14.61
N TYR A 187 3.92 33.05 15.36
CA TYR A 187 2.81 32.87 16.30
C TYR A 187 3.22 33.25 17.72
N ASN A 188 2.31 33.89 18.48
CA ASN A 188 2.53 34.21 19.89
C ASN A 188 1.89 33.18 20.83
N ASP A 189 0.86 32.47 20.35
CA ASP A 189 0.17 31.41 21.09
C ASP A 189 -0.30 30.32 20.12
N PHE A 190 -0.46 29.09 20.64
CA PHE A 190 -1.03 27.98 19.85
C PHE A 190 -2.46 28.27 19.37
N ASP A 191 -3.21 29.12 20.06
CA ASP A 191 -4.57 29.50 19.67
C ASP A 191 -4.63 30.37 18.41
N GLU A 192 -3.52 30.94 17.96
CA GLU A 192 -3.42 31.68 16.70
C GLU A 192 -3.23 30.76 15.48
N ILE A 193 -2.97 29.47 15.69
CA ILE A 193 -2.67 28.52 14.59
C ILE A 193 -3.99 28.02 13.99
N ASP A 194 -4.14 28.15 12.68
CA ASP A 194 -5.22 27.56 11.91
C ASP A 194 -4.75 26.30 11.17
N ILE A 195 -5.69 25.42 10.83
CA ILE A 195 -5.40 24.28 9.95
C ILE A 195 -5.14 24.77 8.52
N PRO A 196 -4.29 24.10 7.73
CA PRO A 196 -3.85 24.58 6.42
C PRO A 196 -4.89 24.35 5.32
N VAL A 197 -6.01 25.12 5.33
CA VAL A 197 -7.12 25.03 4.36
C VAL A 197 -6.97 26.02 3.22
N ASN A 198 -7.02 27.33 3.53
CA ASN A 198 -7.05 28.42 2.58
C ASN A 198 -5.79 29.28 2.74
N ALA A 199 -4.81 29.04 1.90
CA ALA A 199 -3.61 29.85 1.90
C ALA A 199 -3.80 31.11 1.05
N CYS A 200 -3.21 32.22 1.49
CA CYS A 200 -2.95 33.37 0.65
C CYS A 200 -1.82 33.09 -0.35
N GLU A 201 -1.34 34.13 -1.03
CA GLU A 201 -0.20 33.99 -1.96
C GLU A 201 1.00 33.27 -1.30
N GLY A 202 1.60 32.33 -2.00
CA GLY A 202 2.72 31.52 -1.52
C GLY A 202 2.33 30.20 -0.84
N GLY A 203 1.06 30.05 -0.46
CA GLY A 203 0.57 28.80 0.16
C GLY A 203 1.03 28.62 1.61
N TRP A 204 0.67 27.50 2.20
CA TRP A 204 1.14 27.07 3.50
C TRP A 204 2.57 26.54 3.42
N THR A 205 3.35 26.73 4.48
CA THR A 205 4.70 26.17 4.55
C THR A 205 4.68 24.65 4.62
N ASN A 206 5.78 24.01 4.26
CA ASN A 206 5.87 22.55 4.25
C ASN A 206 5.78 21.96 5.66
N GLU A 207 6.26 22.70 6.66
CA GLU A 207 6.33 22.28 8.06
C GLU A 207 4.93 22.13 8.66
N ILE A 208 4.05 23.13 8.49
CA ILE A 208 2.67 23.06 9.00
C ILE A 208 1.87 21.97 8.29
N ARG A 209 2.09 21.78 6.97
CA ARG A 209 1.44 20.72 6.20
C ARG A 209 1.85 19.34 6.71
N LEU A 210 3.16 19.12 6.91
CA LEU A 210 3.67 17.87 7.45
C LEU A 210 3.10 17.57 8.83
N ASP A 211 3.05 18.57 9.71
CA ASP A 211 2.47 18.39 11.05
C ASP A 211 0.98 18.14 11.02
N TYR A 212 0.24 18.80 10.12
CA TYR A 212 -1.17 18.55 9.96
C TYR A 212 -1.44 17.13 9.43
N ARG A 213 -0.63 16.63 8.49
CA ARG A 213 -0.70 15.24 8.03
C ARG A 213 -0.40 14.24 9.16
N LYS A 214 0.63 14.48 9.96
CA LYS A 214 0.92 13.67 11.15
C LYS A 214 -0.24 13.66 12.15
N TYR A 215 -0.83 14.82 12.42
CA TYR A 215 -1.99 14.92 13.29
C TYR A 215 -3.21 14.19 12.71
N PHE A 216 -3.49 14.35 11.43
CA PHE A 216 -4.61 13.68 10.76
C PHE A 216 -4.46 12.16 10.85
N SER A 217 -3.28 11.63 10.52
CA SER A 217 -2.93 10.22 10.71
C SER A 217 -3.14 9.75 12.16
N PHE A 218 -2.68 10.52 13.13
CA PHE A 218 -2.87 10.23 14.55
C PHE A 218 -4.36 10.06 14.92
N THR A 219 -5.28 10.85 14.35
CA THR A 219 -6.71 10.74 14.66
C THR A 219 -7.31 9.41 14.22
N PHE A 220 -6.95 8.90 13.04
CA PHE A 220 -7.36 7.57 12.56
C PHE A 220 -6.74 6.45 13.39
N ASN A 221 -5.43 6.51 13.63
CA ASN A 221 -4.74 5.48 14.41
C ASN A 221 -5.29 5.41 15.85
N ARG A 222 -5.70 6.55 16.42
CA ARG A 222 -6.40 6.59 17.73
C ARG A 222 -7.74 5.87 17.68
N LEU A 223 -8.56 6.06 16.64
CA LEU A 223 -9.83 5.35 16.49
C LEU A 223 -9.60 3.85 16.37
N LEU A 224 -8.74 3.42 15.44
CA LEU A 224 -8.40 2.01 15.24
C LEU A 224 -7.89 1.34 16.52
N ARG A 225 -7.04 2.02 17.28
CA ARG A 225 -6.56 1.53 18.57
C ARG A 225 -7.73 1.34 19.55
N THR A 226 -8.61 2.32 19.65
CA THR A 226 -9.77 2.26 20.55
C THR A 226 -10.66 1.06 20.20
N GLU A 227 -10.97 0.87 18.94
CA GLU A 227 -11.77 -0.27 18.47
C GLU A 227 -11.04 -1.60 18.69
N ALA A 228 -9.75 -1.68 18.40
CA ALA A 228 -8.95 -2.88 18.65
C ALA A 228 -8.99 -3.30 20.13
N GLU A 229 -8.78 -2.35 21.06
CA GLU A 229 -8.82 -2.60 22.48
C GLU A 229 -10.21 -3.10 22.95
N ILE A 230 -11.28 -2.54 22.38
CA ILE A 230 -12.66 -2.96 22.67
C ILE A 230 -12.93 -4.37 22.13
N VAL A 231 -12.66 -4.59 20.84
CA VAL A 231 -12.95 -5.89 20.23
C VAL A 231 -12.14 -7.01 20.88
N ARG A 232 -10.86 -6.77 21.23
CA ARG A 232 -10.03 -7.76 21.95
C ARG A 232 -10.63 -8.22 23.28
N ARG A 233 -11.34 -7.35 24.01
CA ARG A 233 -11.98 -7.73 25.29
C ARG A 233 -13.10 -8.76 25.09
N HIS A 234 -13.85 -8.68 23.99
CA HIS A 234 -15.02 -9.51 23.72
C HIS A 234 -14.78 -10.64 22.71
N SER A 235 -13.75 -10.52 21.89
CA SER A 235 -13.37 -11.47 20.82
C SER A 235 -11.86 -11.78 20.84
N PRO A 236 -11.26 -12.24 21.95
CA PRO A 236 -9.80 -12.32 22.11
C PRO A 236 -9.12 -13.31 21.16
N ASN A 237 -9.87 -14.28 20.62
CA ASN A 237 -9.34 -15.35 19.76
C ASN A 237 -9.61 -15.08 18.26
N ARG A 238 -10.10 -13.91 17.89
CA ARG A 238 -10.36 -13.52 16.51
C ARG A 238 -9.28 -12.57 16.05
N PHE A 239 -8.85 -12.70 14.78
CA PHE A 239 -7.88 -11.76 14.23
C PHE A 239 -8.52 -10.39 13.99
N LEU A 240 -7.69 -9.34 14.05
CA LEU A 240 -8.06 -7.98 13.73
C LEU A 240 -7.27 -7.50 12.51
N TYR A 241 -7.96 -6.80 11.63
CA TYR A 241 -7.34 -6.06 10.52
C TYR A 241 -8.17 -4.83 10.19
N THR A 242 -7.66 -3.98 9.31
CA THR A 242 -8.46 -2.98 8.59
C THR A 242 -8.15 -3.07 7.10
N ASN A 243 -9.08 -2.62 6.23
CA ASN A 243 -8.85 -2.52 4.81
C ASN A 243 -8.26 -1.16 4.48
N TRP A 244 -6.95 -1.12 4.24
CA TRP A 244 -6.31 0.09 3.75
C TRP A 244 -6.71 0.32 2.29
N PRO A 245 -7.03 1.56 1.87
CA PRO A 245 -7.40 1.85 0.46
C PRO A 245 -6.19 1.86 -0.49
N GLY A 246 -5.10 1.31 -0.09
CA GLY A 246 -3.79 1.26 -0.75
C GLY A 246 -2.69 1.72 0.21
N ALA A 247 -1.41 1.71 -0.21
CA ALA A 247 -0.24 2.27 0.53
C ALA A 247 -0.43 3.78 0.70
N ASN A 248 -1.41 4.15 1.46
CA ASN A 248 -2.02 5.41 1.23
C ASN A 248 -1.60 6.41 2.30
N TRP A 249 -1.12 7.18 1.92
CA TRP A 249 -0.87 8.59 1.79
C TRP A 249 -1.45 9.46 2.94
N SER A 250 -2.60 9.13 3.50
CA SER A 250 -3.24 9.96 4.53
C SER A 250 -2.99 9.48 5.95
N VAL A 251 -2.72 8.18 6.13
CA VAL A 251 -2.53 7.56 7.44
C VAL A 251 -1.24 6.75 7.44
N ASN A 252 -0.43 6.92 8.47
CA ASN A 252 0.74 6.09 8.70
C ASN A 252 0.30 4.67 9.11
N CYS A 253 0.23 3.78 8.12
CA CYS A 253 -0.17 2.40 8.33
C CYS A 253 0.86 1.62 9.17
N PHE A 254 2.14 2.05 9.21
CA PHE A 254 3.14 1.44 10.09
C PHE A 254 2.74 1.57 11.57
N GLU A 255 2.27 2.75 11.99
CA GLU A 255 1.75 2.97 13.34
C GLU A 255 0.42 2.24 13.57
N GLY A 256 -0.51 2.32 12.60
CA GLY A 256 -1.82 1.66 12.70
C GLY A 256 -1.74 0.14 12.80
N SER A 257 -0.73 -0.47 12.19
CA SER A 257 -0.55 -1.93 12.19
C SER A 257 -0.18 -2.51 13.56
N GLU A 258 0.32 -1.69 14.49
CA GLU A 258 0.72 -2.15 15.83
C GLU A 258 -0.44 -2.77 16.63
N TYR A 259 -1.68 -2.42 16.32
CA TYR A 259 -2.89 -2.89 16.99
C TYR A 259 -3.56 -4.05 16.25
N LEU A 260 -3.09 -4.39 15.05
CA LEU A 260 -3.70 -5.36 14.14
C LEU A 260 -2.92 -6.67 14.11
N ASP A 261 -3.59 -7.76 13.74
CA ASP A 261 -2.94 -9.05 13.48
C ASP A 261 -2.47 -9.17 12.04
N TYR A 262 -3.25 -8.64 11.12
CA TYR A 262 -2.99 -8.63 9.68
C TYR A 262 -3.31 -7.27 9.11
N ALA A 263 -2.69 -6.95 7.99
CA ALA A 263 -3.15 -5.90 7.11
C ALA A 263 -4.11 -6.49 6.06
N GLY A 264 -4.98 -5.65 5.57
CA GLY A 264 -5.79 -5.89 4.39
C GLY A 264 -5.80 -4.64 3.52
N TRP A 265 -6.05 -4.79 2.25
CA TRP A 265 -6.18 -3.67 1.34
C TRP A 265 -7.22 -3.91 0.26
N ASP A 266 -7.62 -2.84 -0.40
CA ASP A 266 -8.65 -2.85 -1.44
C ASP A 266 -7.99 -2.81 -2.81
N ASN A 267 -7.93 -3.97 -3.47
CA ASN A 267 -7.26 -4.15 -4.74
C ASN A 267 -8.14 -3.68 -5.92
N TYR A 268 -8.31 -2.39 -6.03
CA TYR A 268 -8.93 -1.72 -7.18
C TYR A 268 -7.89 -1.20 -8.18
N VAL A 269 -6.71 -1.76 -8.18
CA VAL A 269 -5.72 -1.51 -9.22
C VAL A 269 -6.31 -1.97 -10.55
N GLY A 270 -6.29 -1.10 -11.55
CA GLY A 270 -6.84 -1.38 -12.88
C GLY A 270 -6.34 -2.71 -13.44
N GLN A 271 -7.22 -3.41 -14.15
CA GLN A 271 -6.85 -4.69 -14.76
C GLN A 271 -5.84 -4.46 -15.90
N PRO A 272 -4.87 -5.37 -16.07
CA PRO A 272 -3.91 -5.25 -17.16
C PRO A 272 -4.61 -5.39 -18.51
N ASN A 273 -4.25 -4.53 -19.44
CA ASN A 273 -4.79 -4.53 -20.78
C ASN A 273 -3.64 -4.39 -21.80
N GLY A 274 -3.41 -5.39 -22.61
CA GLY A 274 -2.38 -5.41 -23.63
C GLY A 274 -0.98 -5.11 -23.06
N GLU A 275 -0.40 -3.98 -23.46
CA GLU A 275 0.93 -3.55 -22.96
C GLU A 275 0.88 -2.91 -21.57
N ASN A 276 -0.31 -2.59 -21.05
CA ASN A 276 -0.46 -1.95 -19.73
C ASN A 276 -0.39 -2.96 -18.56
N TYR A 277 0.42 -4.01 -18.65
CA TYR A 277 0.60 -4.99 -17.59
C TYR A 277 1.26 -4.41 -16.32
N ARG A 278 1.96 -3.29 -16.46
CA ARG A 278 2.72 -2.65 -15.35
C ARG A 278 1.82 -2.14 -14.24
N VAL A 279 0.52 -1.93 -14.49
CA VAL A 279 -0.45 -1.59 -13.43
C VAL A 279 -0.45 -2.62 -12.30
N GLN A 280 -0.17 -3.90 -12.60
CA GLN A 280 -0.12 -4.97 -11.61
C GLN A 280 1.18 -4.99 -10.78
N LEU A 281 2.20 -4.22 -11.17
CA LEU A 281 3.36 -3.98 -10.30
C LEU A 281 2.97 -3.12 -9.09
N ARG A 282 1.95 -2.25 -9.23
CA ARG A 282 1.38 -1.52 -8.09
C ARG A 282 0.72 -2.47 -7.12
N ALA A 283 -0.09 -3.43 -7.60
CA ALA A 283 -0.64 -4.47 -6.74
C ALA A 283 0.44 -5.26 -6.01
N SER A 284 1.53 -5.63 -6.70
CA SER A 284 2.67 -6.32 -6.06
C SER A 284 3.35 -5.48 -4.97
N MET A 285 3.41 -4.15 -5.15
CA MET A 285 3.94 -3.22 -4.16
C MET A 285 3.05 -3.19 -2.91
N GLU A 286 1.74 -3.06 -3.11
CA GLU A 286 0.75 -3.07 -2.01
C GLU A 286 0.78 -4.40 -1.25
N HIS A 287 0.86 -5.53 -1.94
CA HIS A 287 1.00 -6.84 -1.30
C HIS A 287 2.25 -6.93 -0.43
N SER A 288 3.37 -6.35 -0.88
CA SER A 288 4.62 -6.31 -0.11
C SER A 288 4.49 -5.42 1.11
N PHE A 289 3.79 -4.29 0.96
CA PHE A 289 3.50 -3.36 2.03
C PHE A 289 2.64 -4.02 3.12
N ASP A 290 1.51 -4.64 2.74
CA ASP A 290 0.61 -5.32 3.68
C ASP A 290 1.27 -6.51 4.39
N ARG A 291 2.12 -7.23 3.68
CA ARG A 291 2.92 -8.30 4.29
C ARG A 291 3.81 -7.76 5.41
N ARG A 292 4.42 -6.59 5.20
CA ARG A 292 5.19 -5.89 6.23
C ARG A 292 4.30 -5.46 7.41
N LEU A 293 3.12 -4.90 7.13
CA LEU A 293 2.18 -4.44 8.14
C LEU A 293 1.61 -5.57 9.02
N SER A 294 1.65 -6.81 8.54
CA SER A 294 1.14 -7.98 9.26
C SER A 294 2.10 -8.52 10.33
N CYS A 295 2.91 -7.68 10.94
CA CYS A 295 3.76 -7.97 12.11
C CYS A 295 4.60 -9.25 11.98
N GLY A 296 5.28 -9.44 10.85
CA GLY A 296 6.17 -10.57 10.60
C GLY A 296 5.46 -11.90 10.32
N LYS A 297 4.13 -11.92 10.21
CA LYS A 297 3.37 -13.14 9.85
C LYS A 297 3.50 -13.53 8.39
N HIS A 298 4.06 -12.65 7.54
CA HIS A 298 4.23 -12.85 6.09
C HIS A 298 2.93 -13.21 5.34
N LYS A 299 1.77 -12.81 5.90
CA LYS A 299 0.44 -13.07 5.39
C LYS A 299 -0.38 -11.79 5.46
N PHE A 300 -1.27 -11.59 4.50
CA PHE A 300 -2.22 -10.48 4.45
C PHE A 300 -3.53 -10.94 3.82
N LEU A 301 -4.52 -10.07 3.73
CA LEU A 301 -5.74 -10.35 2.97
C LEU A 301 -6.01 -9.24 1.96
N VAL A 302 -6.63 -9.61 0.85
CA VAL A 302 -7.26 -8.67 -0.06
C VAL A 302 -8.70 -8.54 0.38
N ALA A 303 -9.03 -7.40 0.96
CA ALA A 303 -10.32 -7.15 1.60
C ALA A 303 -11.40 -6.79 0.59
N GLU A 304 -10.99 -6.20 -0.54
CA GLU A 304 -11.86 -5.92 -1.68
C GLU A 304 -11.11 -6.14 -3.00
N GLN A 305 -11.76 -6.79 -3.95
CA GLN A 305 -11.27 -6.95 -5.32
C GLN A 305 -12.44 -6.97 -6.28
N THR A 306 -12.27 -6.38 -7.46
CA THR A 306 -13.29 -6.43 -8.52
C THR A 306 -13.56 -7.88 -8.95
N PRO A 307 -14.81 -8.34 -8.90
CA PRO A 307 -15.18 -9.71 -9.28
C PRO A 307 -15.40 -9.92 -10.78
N LEU A 308 -15.40 -8.85 -11.57
CA LEU A 308 -15.72 -8.85 -12.98
C LEU A 308 -14.55 -8.34 -13.82
N PRO A 309 -14.36 -8.85 -15.05
CA PRO A 309 -13.37 -8.31 -15.95
C PRO A 309 -13.80 -6.94 -16.48
N ASP A 310 -12.83 -6.06 -16.75
CA ASP A 310 -13.07 -4.84 -17.51
C ASP A 310 -13.54 -5.18 -18.94
N ALA A 311 -14.21 -4.22 -19.59
CA ALA A 311 -14.64 -4.38 -20.97
C ALA A 311 -13.48 -4.81 -21.88
N ASN A 312 -13.71 -5.84 -22.70
CA ASN A 312 -12.74 -6.46 -23.60
C ASN A 312 -11.56 -7.21 -22.93
N THR A 313 -11.63 -7.46 -21.62
CA THR A 313 -10.64 -8.27 -20.92
C THR A 313 -11.23 -9.66 -20.64
N PRO A 314 -10.52 -10.77 -20.94
CA PRO A 314 -10.96 -12.11 -20.59
C PRO A 314 -11.12 -12.30 -19.08
N ALA A 315 -12.13 -13.08 -18.66
CA ALA A 315 -12.38 -13.33 -17.22
C ALA A 315 -11.20 -14.03 -16.51
N ASP A 316 -10.31 -14.70 -17.23
CA ASP A 316 -9.09 -15.31 -16.69
C ASP A 316 -8.18 -14.30 -15.97
N VAL A 317 -8.32 -13.00 -16.23
CA VAL A 317 -7.61 -11.94 -15.49
C VAL A 317 -7.92 -11.98 -14.00
N ILE A 318 -9.16 -12.31 -13.60
CA ILE A 318 -9.57 -12.42 -12.19
C ILE A 318 -8.79 -13.55 -11.50
N ARG A 319 -8.65 -14.69 -12.21
CA ARG A 319 -7.84 -15.81 -11.73
C ARG A 319 -6.36 -15.42 -11.60
N ALA A 320 -5.80 -14.76 -12.61
CA ALA A 320 -4.41 -14.32 -12.59
C ALA A 320 -4.14 -13.32 -11.44
N GLN A 321 -5.01 -12.33 -11.25
CA GLN A 321 -4.91 -11.37 -10.15
C GLN A 321 -5.00 -12.05 -8.78
N THR A 322 -5.92 -13.00 -8.61
CA THR A 322 -6.04 -13.73 -7.32
C THR A 322 -4.80 -14.60 -7.07
N TRP A 323 -4.26 -15.27 -8.09
CA TRP A 323 -2.99 -15.99 -7.92
C TRP A 323 -1.80 -15.06 -7.69
N LEU A 324 -1.82 -13.83 -8.22
CA LEU A 324 -0.84 -12.81 -7.88
C LEU A 324 -0.91 -12.45 -6.39
N ASN A 325 -2.12 -12.24 -5.83
CA ASN A 325 -2.33 -12.03 -4.40
C ASN A 325 -1.73 -13.18 -3.58
N VAL A 326 -2.10 -14.41 -3.92
CA VAL A 326 -1.64 -15.65 -3.26
C VAL A 326 -0.12 -15.78 -3.31
N SER A 327 0.47 -15.51 -4.45
CA SER A 327 1.93 -15.64 -4.67
C SER A 327 2.74 -14.68 -3.79
N HIS A 328 2.14 -13.56 -3.37
CA HIS A 328 2.75 -12.57 -2.49
C HIS A 328 2.44 -12.78 -0.99
N GLY A 329 1.54 -13.69 -0.64
CA GLY A 329 1.27 -14.01 0.75
C GLY A 329 -0.18 -13.85 1.20
N ALA A 330 -1.11 -13.51 0.31
CA ALA A 330 -2.52 -13.44 0.68
C ALA A 330 -3.04 -14.80 1.19
N PHE A 331 -3.78 -14.76 2.30
CA PHE A 331 -4.53 -15.91 2.81
C PHE A 331 -6.03 -15.79 2.56
N ALA A 332 -6.48 -14.64 2.08
CA ALA A 332 -7.86 -14.36 1.72
C ALA A 332 -7.93 -13.41 0.53
N THR A 333 -8.97 -13.60 -0.30
CA THR A 333 -9.44 -12.61 -1.28
C THR A 333 -10.96 -12.52 -1.15
N VAL A 334 -11.46 -11.32 -0.89
CA VAL A 334 -12.87 -10.99 -0.77
C VAL A 334 -13.23 -10.09 -1.94
N PHE A 335 -14.21 -10.49 -2.74
CA PHE A 335 -14.66 -9.69 -3.87
C PHE A 335 -15.67 -8.63 -3.41
N PHE A 336 -15.61 -7.45 -3.93
CA PHE A 336 -16.63 -6.43 -3.79
C PHE A 336 -17.47 -6.39 -5.07
N GLU A 337 -18.68 -6.95 -5.02
CA GLU A 337 -19.40 -7.60 -3.94
C GLU A 337 -20.19 -8.82 -4.43
N TRP A 338 -20.93 -9.49 -3.55
CA TRP A 338 -21.68 -10.68 -3.91
C TRP A 338 -22.81 -10.42 -4.91
N ARG A 339 -23.67 -9.42 -4.63
CA ARG A 339 -24.89 -9.16 -5.41
C ARG A 339 -24.99 -7.67 -5.76
N SER A 340 -25.29 -7.40 -7.04
CA SER A 340 -25.45 -6.02 -7.55
C SER A 340 -26.53 -5.26 -6.79
N PRO A 341 -26.22 -4.08 -6.22
CA PRO A 341 -27.19 -3.28 -5.47
C PRO A 341 -28.37 -2.83 -6.32
N ILE A 342 -29.53 -2.69 -5.68
CA ILE A 342 -30.77 -2.22 -6.35
C ILE A 342 -31.05 -0.74 -6.13
N GLY A 343 -30.24 -0.06 -5.32
CA GLY A 343 -30.41 1.35 -4.99
C GLY A 343 -29.19 1.92 -4.24
N GLY A 344 -29.30 3.19 -3.83
CA GLY A 344 -28.24 3.88 -3.09
C GLY A 344 -27.10 4.39 -3.96
N ALA A 345 -26.00 4.83 -3.33
CA ALA A 345 -24.86 5.42 -4.02
C ALA A 345 -24.14 4.44 -4.96
N GLU A 346 -24.22 3.15 -4.66
CA GLU A 346 -23.50 2.08 -5.35
C GLU A 346 -24.39 1.31 -6.36
N GLN A 347 -25.60 1.80 -6.64
CA GLN A 347 -26.55 1.14 -7.55
C GLN A 347 -26.02 0.88 -8.96
N ALA A 348 -24.96 1.56 -9.37
CA ALA A 348 -24.32 1.34 -10.68
C ALA A 348 -23.31 0.20 -10.69
N TYR A 349 -22.93 -0.33 -9.53
CA TYR A 349 -21.96 -1.43 -9.48
C TYR A 349 -22.57 -2.74 -9.95
N GLU A 350 -21.73 -3.50 -10.65
CA GLU A 350 -22.02 -4.85 -11.10
C GLU A 350 -21.20 -5.83 -10.25
N SER A 351 -21.84 -6.93 -9.85
CA SER A 351 -21.31 -7.89 -8.89
C SER A 351 -21.36 -9.33 -9.43
N ILE A 352 -20.94 -10.31 -8.62
CA ILE A 352 -20.92 -11.74 -8.99
C ILE A 352 -22.33 -12.22 -9.41
N LEU A 353 -23.34 -11.87 -8.60
CA LEU A 353 -24.73 -12.02 -9.01
C LEU A 353 -25.28 -10.70 -9.56
N GLY A 354 -25.99 -10.78 -10.68
CA GLY A 354 -26.77 -9.68 -11.19
C GLY A 354 -27.99 -9.38 -10.31
N ARG A 355 -28.67 -8.27 -10.61
CA ARG A 355 -29.94 -7.90 -9.96
C ARG A 355 -31.04 -8.94 -10.15
N ASP A 356 -30.91 -9.78 -11.20
CA ASP A 356 -31.76 -10.94 -11.49
C ASP A 356 -31.41 -12.20 -10.68
N LYS A 357 -30.46 -12.07 -9.71
CA LYS A 357 -29.92 -13.16 -8.86
C LYS A 357 -29.21 -14.27 -9.63
N LYS A 358 -28.77 -14.03 -10.88
CA LYS A 358 -28.03 -15.01 -11.67
C LYS A 358 -26.53 -14.67 -11.68
N TYR A 359 -25.71 -15.72 -11.78
CA TYR A 359 -24.29 -15.57 -12.04
C TYR A 359 -24.04 -14.92 -13.40
N ARG A 360 -22.93 -14.20 -13.51
CA ARG A 360 -22.42 -13.73 -14.79
C ARG A 360 -21.78 -14.89 -15.54
N GLU A 361 -22.31 -15.19 -16.76
CA GLU A 361 -21.92 -16.36 -17.55
C GLU A 361 -20.41 -16.49 -17.80
N ASN A 362 -19.72 -15.38 -18.03
CA ASN A 362 -18.27 -15.37 -18.28
C ASN A 362 -17.43 -15.54 -17.02
N THR A 363 -17.94 -15.16 -15.86
CA THR A 363 -17.18 -15.06 -14.61
C THR A 363 -17.35 -16.33 -13.76
N GLU A 364 -18.55 -16.89 -13.72
CA GLU A 364 -18.85 -18.07 -12.89
C GLU A 364 -17.89 -19.25 -13.13
N PRO A 365 -17.59 -19.68 -14.37
CA PRO A 365 -16.68 -20.81 -14.62
C PRO A 365 -15.26 -20.53 -14.09
N VAL A 366 -14.79 -19.30 -14.21
CA VAL A 366 -13.47 -18.89 -13.74
C VAL A 366 -13.40 -18.91 -12.21
N LEU A 367 -14.43 -18.40 -11.52
CA LEU A 367 -14.50 -18.42 -10.06
C LEU A 367 -14.59 -19.85 -9.52
N ARG A 368 -15.35 -20.74 -10.14
CA ARG A 368 -15.42 -22.17 -9.76
C ARG A 368 -14.07 -22.87 -9.93
N LYS A 369 -13.38 -22.63 -11.05
CA LYS A 369 -12.03 -23.13 -11.29
C LYS A 369 -11.06 -22.64 -10.24
N LEU A 370 -11.07 -21.32 -9.97
CA LEU A 370 -10.23 -20.68 -8.98
C LEU A 370 -10.46 -21.26 -7.57
N ALA A 371 -11.71 -21.38 -7.13
CA ALA A 371 -12.05 -21.98 -5.84
C ALA A 371 -11.53 -23.42 -5.70
N THR A 372 -11.66 -24.21 -6.77
CA THR A 372 -11.15 -25.60 -6.83
C THR A 372 -9.63 -25.63 -6.73
N GLU A 373 -8.92 -24.83 -7.51
CA GLU A 373 -7.45 -24.74 -7.50
C GLU A 373 -6.92 -24.32 -6.12
N LEU A 374 -7.53 -23.29 -5.53
CA LEU A 374 -7.11 -22.80 -4.21
C LEU A 374 -7.37 -23.83 -3.11
N LYS A 375 -8.49 -24.53 -3.14
CA LYS A 375 -8.80 -25.62 -2.20
C LYS A 375 -7.78 -26.75 -2.28
N GLU A 376 -7.34 -27.11 -3.49
CA GLU A 376 -6.41 -28.22 -3.73
C GLU A 376 -4.95 -27.84 -3.43
N HIS A 377 -4.51 -26.65 -3.86
CA HIS A 377 -3.08 -26.31 -3.90
C HIS A 377 -2.64 -25.43 -2.73
N TYR A 378 -3.49 -24.52 -2.22
CA TYR A 378 -3.07 -23.62 -1.14
C TYR A 378 -2.54 -24.33 0.13
N PRO A 379 -3.14 -25.46 0.59
CA PRO A 379 -2.63 -26.16 1.77
C PRO A 379 -1.15 -26.61 1.65
N LYS A 380 -0.64 -26.81 0.43
CA LYS A 380 0.75 -27.24 0.18
C LYS A 380 1.78 -26.21 0.62
N PHE A 381 1.41 -24.93 0.68
CA PHE A 381 2.29 -23.81 1.03
C PHE A 381 1.63 -22.77 1.96
N ALA A 382 0.54 -23.14 2.62
CA ALA A 382 -0.18 -22.23 3.52
C ALA A 382 0.72 -21.63 4.61
N GLU A 383 1.66 -22.40 5.15
CA GLU A 383 2.63 -21.96 6.18
C GLU A 383 3.95 -21.42 5.60
N SER A 384 4.00 -21.14 4.30
CA SER A 384 5.17 -20.54 3.65
C SER A 384 5.32 -19.06 3.99
N LYS A 385 6.55 -18.60 3.87
CA LYS A 385 6.90 -17.18 3.98
C LYS A 385 7.56 -16.68 2.69
N THR A 386 7.42 -15.40 2.42
CA THR A 386 8.21 -14.73 1.39
C THR A 386 9.57 -14.39 1.97
N VAL A 387 10.62 -14.68 1.22
CA VAL A 387 12.01 -14.28 1.53
C VAL A 387 12.47 -13.34 0.43
N SER A 388 12.98 -12.18 0.81
CA SER A 388 13.47 -11.17 -0.11
C SER A 388 14.89 -10.77 0.25
N GLU A 389 15.74 -10.63 -0.77
CA GLU A 389 17.09 -10.05 -0.64
C GLU A 389 17.10 -8.54 -0.96
N ILE A 390 15.96 -7.99 -1.39
CA ILE A 390 15.82 -6.63 -1.87
C ILE A 390 14.67 -5.95 -1.13
N ALA A 391 14.89 -4.72 -0.66
CA ALA A 391 13.84 -3.92 -0.08
C ALA A 391 13.81 -2.51 -0.68
N ALA A 392 12.59 -1.97 -0.86
CA ALA A 392 12.33 -0.56 -1.11
C ALA A 392 11.91 0.09 0.21
N VAL A 393 12.56 1.19 0.57
CA VAL A 393 12.36 1.88 1.86
C VAL A 393 11.34 3.00 1.68
N TYR A 394 10.15 2.84 2.25
CA TYR A 394 9.07 3.81 2.22
C TYR A 394 9.06 4.71 3.47
N SER A 395 8.63 5.96 3.30
CA SER A 395 8.46 6.91 4.39
C SER A 395 7.23 7.79 4.17
N TYR A 396 6.32 7.78 5.13
CA TYR A 396 5.15 8.67 5.13
C TYR A 396 5.54 10.14 5.25
N GLU A 397 6.56 10.46 6.05
CA GLU A 397 7.05 11.83 6.18
C GLU A 397 7.56 12.37 4.83
N ASN A 398 8.23 11.53 4.05
CA ASN A 398 8.69 11.91 2.72
C ASN A 398 7.54 12.05 1.72
N SER A 399 6.52 11.20 1.79
CA SER A 399 5.30 11.33 1.00
C SER A 399 4.59 12.66 1.31
N TRP A 400 4.28 12.89 2.57
CA TRP A 400 3.58 14.10 3.01
C TRP A 400 4.42 15.38 2.87
N GLY A 401 5.72 15.28 3.02
CA GLY A 401 6.65 16.40 2.91
C GLY A 401 6.76 16.99 1.51
N THR A 402 6.29 16.28 0.47
CA THR A 402 6.27 16.75 -0.91
C THR A 402 4.94 17.41 -1.31
N GLU A 403 3.94 17.41 -0.44
CA GLU A 403 2.64 18.04 -0.66
C GLU A 403 2.69 19.57 -0.46
N GLY A 404 3.63 20.25 -0.96
CA GLY A 404 3.79 21.68 -0.73
C GLY A 404 3.99 22.49 -2.00
N TRP A 405 4.34 23.75 -1.79
CA TRP A 405 4.75 24.66 -2.85
C TRP A 405 6.20 24.41 -3.30
N VAL A 406 6.63 23.16 -3.20
CA VAL A 406 7.99 22.78 -3.56
C VAL A 406 7.98 22.20 -4.97
N VAL A 407 8.95 22.58 -5.76
CA VAL A 407 9.17 22.10 -7.14
C VAL A 407 9.79 20.70 -7.13
N ASP A 408 9.39 19.86 -6.18
CA ASP A 408 9.87 18.49 -6.05
C ASP A 408 8.86 17.54 -6.70
N GLY A 409 9.34 16.53 -7.39
CA GLY A 409 8.48 15.49 -7.95
C GLY A 409 7.74 14.70 -6.85
N PRO A 410 6.59 14.11 -7.16
CA PRO A 410 5.81 13.34 -6.19
C PRO A 410 6.60 12.11 -5.72
N TYR A 411 6.81 12.01 -4.40
CA TYR A 411 7.55 10.92 -3.78
C TYR A 411 6.95 9.54 -4.11
N ASP A 412 5.62 9.42 -4.00
CA ASP A 412 4.93 8.13 -4.15
C ASP A 412 5.03 7.54 -5.55
N GLU A 413 4.98 8.38 -6.58
CA GLU A 413 5.13 7.91 -7.96
C GLU A 413 6.56 7.42 -8.22
N GLU A 414 7.57 8.16 -7.75
CA GLU A 414 8.96 7.76 -7.91
C GLU A 414 9.29 6.50 -7.09
N PHE A 415 8.73 6.39 -5.88
CA PHE A 415 8.82 5.17 -5.08
C PHE A 415 8.22 3.97 -5.81
N PHE A 416 7.03 4.12 -6.39
CA PHE A 416 6.39 3.07 -7.19
C PHE A 416 7.27 2.69 -8.40
N ASN A 417 7.82 3.67 -9.12
CA ASN A 417 8.68 3.43 -10.28
C ASN A 417 9.96 2.68 -9.88
N ALA A 418 10.55 3.03 -8.73
CA ALA A 418 11.72 2.33 -8.20
C ALA A 418 11.37 0.88 -7.82
N TYR A 419 10.32 0.68 -7.02
CA TYR A 419 9.85 -0.68 -6.68
C TYR A 419 9.58 -1.51 -7.93
N GLY A 420 8.77 -0.97 -8.86
CA GLY A 420 8.37 -1.66 -10.09
C GLY A 420 9.54 -2.02 -10.99
N GLY A 421 10.50 -1.10 -11.16
CA GLY A 421 11.68 -1.32 -11.97
C GLY A 421 12.58 -2.43 -11.41
N PHE A 422 12.80 -2.44 -10.10
CA PHE A 422 13.55 -3.52 -9.43
C PHE A 422 12.80 -4.84 -9.46
N LYS A 423 11.52 -4.85 -9.14
CA LYS A 423 10.66 -6.04 -9.17
C LYS A 423 10.63 -6.70 -10.54
N ASN A 424 10.39 -5.90 -11.58
CA ASN A 424 10.28 -6.41 -12.95
C ASN A 424 11.62 -6.92 -13.47
N ARG A 425 12.68 -6.10 -13.36
CA ARG A 425 13.97 -6.42 -13.96
C ARG A 425 14.73 -7.55 -13.27
N LEU A 426 14.57 -7.67 -11.95
CA LEU A 426 15.25 -8.71 -11.19
C LEU A 426 14.39 -9.99 -11.08
N ALA A 427 13.13 -9.95 -11.53
CA ALA A 427 12.21 -11.09 -11.40
C ALA A 427 12.32 -11.74 -10.01
N ALA A 428 12.24 -10.93 -8.96
CA ALA A 428 12.56 -11.33 -7.58
C ALA A 428 11.47 -10.85 -6.62
N ASN A 429 11.51 -11.35 -5.40
CA ASN A 429 10.76 -10.70 -4.32
C ASN A 429 11.44 -9.37 -3.97
N VAL A 430 10.63 -8.33 -3.81
CA VAL A 430 11.04 -7.02 -3.30
C VAL A 430 10.11 -6.69 -2.14
N ASP A 431 10.67 -6.45 -0.95
CA ASP A 431 9.89 -6.03 0.20
C ASP A 431 9.74 -4.50 0.24
N VAL A 432 8.61 -4.03 0.76
CA VAL A 432 8.44 -2.64 1.18
C VAL A 432 8.61 -2.57 2.68
N ILE A 433 9.51 -1.72 3.15
CA ILE A 433 9.85 -1.57 4.57
C ILE A 433 9.93 -0.10 4.98
N GLY A 434 9.83 0.18 6.27
CA GLY A 434 10.24 1.48 6.83
C GLY A 434 11.73 1.49 7.16
N ILE A 435 12.33 2.68 7.23
CA ILE A 435 13.74 2.84 7.61
C ILE A 435 14.02 2.32 9.04
N GLN A 436 12.99 2.25 9.90
CA GLN A 436 13.08 1.73 11.27
C GLN A 436 13.19 0.21 11.33
N ASP A 437 12.84 -0.51 10.25
CA ASP A 437 12.84 -1.97 10.22
C ASP A 437 14.26 -2.56 10.19
N ASP A 438 14.41 -3.85 10.50
CA ASP A 438 15.69 -4.54 10.40
C ASP A 438 16.15 -4.64 8.93
N LEU A 439 17.30 -4.08 8.61
CA LEU A 439 17.89 -4.11 7.28
C LEU A 439 18.78 -5.36 7.03
N SER A 440 19.13 -6.10 8.07
CA SER A 440 20.09 -7.19 7.99
C SER A 440 19.70 -8.37 7.08
N PRO A 441 18.40 -8.66 6.81
CA PRO A 441 18.01 -9.71 5.88
C PRO A 441 18.30 -9.39 4.40
N TYR A 442 18.50 -8.09 4.09
CA TYR A 442 18.58 -7.63 2.71
C TYR A 442 20.03 -7.53 2.22
N LYS A 443 20.22 -7.75 0.94
CA LYS A 443 21.45 -7.43 0.21
C LYS A 443 21.41 -6.04 -0.41
N VAL A 444 20.22 -5.62 -0.87
CA VAL A 444 20.01 -4.34 -1.53
C VAL A 444 18.86 -3.60 -0.88
N ILE A 445 19.06 -2.33 -0.55
CA ILE A 445 17.97 -1.40 -0.22
C ILE A 445 17.91 -0.28 -1.24
N VAL A 446 16.69 0.13 -1.62
CA VAL A 446 16.44 1.21 -2.58
C VAL A 446 15.67 2.32 -1.87
N MET A 447 16.21 3.53 -1.88
CA MET A 447 15.69 4.68 -1.14
C MET A 447 15.48 5.88 -2.08
N PRO A 448 14.47 5.88 -2.95
CA PRO A 448 14.21 7.01 -3.83
C PRO A 448 13.68 8.20 -3.02
N ASN A 449 14.25 9.38 -3.25
CA ASN A 449 13.79 10.65 -2.67
C ASN A 449 13.53 10.62 -1.15
N HIS A 450 14.34 9.88 -0.40
CA HIS A 450 14.23 9.80 1.06
C HIS A 450 14.84 11.05 1.72
N ARG A 451 14.22 12.22 1.45
CA ARG A 451 14.71 13.57 1.78
C ARG A 451 14.75 13.80 3.28
N ILE A 452 13.61 13.57 3.95
CA ILE A 452 13.49 13.68 5.40
C ILE A 452 14.13 12.47 6.03
N THR A 453 15.26 12.68 6.69
CA THR A 453 16.03 11.61 7.34
C THR A 453 16.65 12.18 8.62
N VAL A 454 16.46 11.52 9.75
CA VAL A 454 17.14 11.89 10.99
C VAL A 454 18.53 11.24 11.07
N PRO A 455 19.48 11.79 11.83
CA PRO A 455 20.85 11.27 11.90
C PRO A 455 20.93 9.78 12.24
N GLU A 456 20.10 9.29 13.16
CA GLU A 456 20.07 7.90 13.59
C GLU A 456 19.66 6.95 12.45
N GLN A 457 18.76 7.38 11.59
CA GLN A 457 18.36 6.64 10.39
C GLN A 457 19.49 6.57 9.36
N ALA A 458 20.20 7.68 9.17
CA ALA A 458 21.37 7.72 8.29
C ALA A 458 22.47 6.79 8.78
N GLU A 459 22.79 6.82 10.09
CA GLU A 459 23.79 5.92 10.68
C GLU A 459 23.40 4.44 10.55
N LYS A 460 22.11 4.11 10.62
CA LYS A 460 21.61 2.76 10.37
C LYS A 460 21.87 2.28 8.94
N VAL A 461 21.64 3.14 7.95
CA VAL A 461 21.95 2.84 6.54
C VAL A 461 23.45 2.71 6.33
N LYS A 462 24.27 3.60 6.92
CA LYS A 462 25.72 3.52 6.86
C LYS A 462 26.26 2.21 7.47
N ALA A 463 25.70 1.80 8.60
CA ALA A 463 26.02 0.52 9.23
C ALA A 463 25.66 -0.67 8.33
N PHE A 464 24.48 -0.64 7.69
CA PHE A 464 24.07 -1.65 6.71
C PHE A 464 25.08 -1.77 5.57
N VAL A 465 25.47 -0.64 4.97
CA VAL A 465 26.47 -0.64 3.88
C VAL A 465 27.83 -1.13 4.40
N SER A 466 28.29 -0.62 5.54
CA SER A 466 29.58 -1.03 6.14
C SER A 466 29.66 -2.54 6.41
N ASN A 467 28.53 -3.20 6.68
CA ASN A 467 28.43 -4.64 6.93
C ASN A 467 28.30 -5.49 5.64
N GLY A 468 28.24 -4.88 4.46
CA GLY A 468 28.22 -5.60 3.18
C GLY A 468 26.95 -5.40 2.35
N GLY A 469 26.02 -4.57 2.81
CA GLY A 469 24.82 -4.19 2.07
C GLY A 469 25.09 -3.23 0.92
N ILE A 470 24.14 -3.12 0.01
CA ILE A 470 24.15 -2.18 -1.12
C ILE A 470 22.99 -1.21 -0.93
N ALA A 471 23.29 0.07 -0.71
CA ALA A 471 22.29 1.14 -0.64
C ALA A 471 22.21 1.87 -1.97
N VAL A 472 21.01 1.92 -2.58
CA VAL A 472 20.72 2.67 -3.80
C VAL A 472 19.97 3.94 -3.40
N ILE A 473 20.62 5.09 -3.57
CA ILE A 473 20.24 6.38 -3.02
C ILE A 473 20.29 7.42 -4.13
N ASN A 474 19.39 8.40 -4.14
CA ASN A 474 19.56 9.56 -5.01
C ASN A 474 20.10 10.79 -4.26
N THR A 475 20.43 11.81 -5.02
CA THR A 475 20.98 13.06 -4.48
C THR A 475 20.05 13.79 -3.50
N GLU A 476 18.75 13.59 -3.58
CA GLU A 476 17.77 14.23 -2.68
C GLU A 476 17.71 13.58 -1.28
N CYS A 477 18.28 12.38 -1.09
CA CYS A 477 18.21 11.67 0.20
C CYS A 477 19.01 12.39 1.30
N GLY A 478 18.45 12.43 2.53
CA GLY A 478 19.12 13.00 3.71
C GLY A 478 19.29 14.51 3.72
N THR A 479 18.59 15.22 2.82
CA THR A 479 18.72 16.68 2.65
C THR A 479 17.86 17.50 3.58
N ARG A 480 16.89 16.87 4.26
CA ARG A 480 15.94 17.56 5.16
C ARG A 480 15.90 16.93 6.53
N ASP A 481 15.61 17.77 7.53
CA ASP A 481 15.42 17.34 8.91
C ASP A 481 13.97 16.83 9.17
N GLU A 482 13.68 16.44 10.40
CA GLU A 482 12.39 15.89 10.85
C GLU A 482 11.21 16.88 10.76
N PHE A 483 11.52 18.16 10.59
CA PHE A 483 10.53 19.24 10.38
C PHE A 483 10.34 19.58 8.89
N ASN A 484 11.05 18.88 7.99
CA ASN A 484 11.08 19.15 6.55
C ASN A 484 11.88 20.40 6.15
N ARG A 485 12.78 20.91 7.00
CA ARG A 485 13.68 22.03 6.69
C ARG A 485 14.91 21.53 5.96
N MET A 486 15.39 22.30 5.00
CA MET A 486 16.66 22.01 4.32
C MET A 486 17.84 22.05 5.30
N ARG A 487 18.75 21.09 5.18
CA ARG A 487 20.00 21.08 5.92
C ARG A 487 21.03 21.99 5.26
N GLU A 488 21.89 22.61 6.06
CA GLU A 488 23.02 23.45 5.59
C GLU A 488 24.18 22.55 5.10
N MET A 489 23.92 21.72 4.09
CA MET A 489 24.92 20.83 3.48
C MET A 489 24.58 20.55 2.01
N LEU A 490 25.57 20.11 1.24
CA LEU A 490 25.37 19.67 -0.14
C LEU A 490 24.69 18.30 -0.20
N GLU A 491 23.92 18.07 -1.25
CA GLU A 491 23.32 16.78 -1.55
C GLU A 491 24.40 15.71 -1.84
N PRO A 492 24.23 14.45 -1.45
CA PRO A 492 23.09 13.82 -0.78
C PRO A 492 23.08 13.93 0.76
N GLY A 493 23.27 15.12 1.30
CA GLY A 493 23.05 15.41 2.70
C GLY A 493 23.80 14.48 3.65
N LEU A 494 23.08 13.80 4.53
CA LEU A 494 23.65 12.89 5.53
C LEU A 494 24.35 11.66 4.94
N PHE A 495 24.25 11.44 3.63
CA PHE A 495 24.82 10.26 2.96
C PHE A 495 26.04 10.59 2.08
N ALA A 496 26.51 11.83 2.06
CA ALA A 496 27.64 12.24 1.21
C ALA A 496 28.90 11.41 1.42
N ASP A 497 29.20 11.03 2.67
CA ASP A 497 30.35 10.23 3.06
C ASP A 497 30.33 8.80 2.46
N ILE A 498 29.21 8.09 2.54
CA ILE A 498 29.09 6.74 1.96
C ILE A 498 28.97 6.77 0.43
N CYS A 499 28.37 7.84 -0.13
CA CYS A 499 28.23 8.00 -1.57
C CYS A 499 29.53 8.43 -2.25
N GLY A 500 30.49 8.98 -1.52
CA GLY A 500 31.77 9.47 -2.06
C GLY A 500 31.60 10.50 -3.18
N ALA A 501 30.53 11.28 -3.15
CA ALA A 501 30.19 12.30 -4.12
C ALA A 501 29.27 13.36 -3.51
N GLU A 502 29.37 14.60 -4.00
CA GLU A 502 28.54 15.74 -3.62
C GLU A 502 27.95 16.39 -4.87
N ALA A 503 26.68 16.80 -4.82
CA ALA A 503 26.08 17.59 -5.88
C ALA A 503 26.47 19.06 -5.71
N VAL A 504 27.04 19.65 -6.74
CA VAL A 504 27.52 21.04 -6.73
C VAL A 504 26.63 21.99 -7.54
N GLU A 505 25.73 21.44 -8.34
CA GLU A 505 24.82 22.20 -9.18
C GLU A 505 23.62 21.32 -9.53
N ASN A 506 22.43 21.89 -9.63
CA ASN A 506 21.26 21.20 -10.19
C ASN A 506 20.66 21.97 -11.36
N ILE A 507 20.05 21.23 -12.30
CA ILE A 507 19.47 21.74 -13.54
C ILE A 507 18.14 21.02 -13.75
N SER A 508 17.07 21.75 -14.07
CA SER A 508 15.80 21.13 -14.47
C SER A 508 15.93 20.49 -15.85
N ALA A 509 15.59 19.19 -15.98
CA ALA A 509 15.56 18.48 -17.24
C ALA A 509 14.67 19.20 -18.26
N ALA A 510 13.46 19.60 -17.90
CA ALA A 510 12.52 20.30 -18.76
C ALA A 510 13.07 21.66 -19.26
N LYS A 511 13.80 22.40 -18.41
CA LYS A 511 14.47 23.66 -18.85
C LYS A 511 15.60 23.37 -19.82
N LEU A 512 16.38 22.32 -19.55
CA LEU A 512 17.50 21.91 -20.41
C LEU A 512 17.00 21.48 -21.80
N GLU A 513 15.98 20.64 -21.87
CA GLU A 513 15.34 20.18 -23.10
C GLU A 513 14.76 21.32 -23.92
N LYS A 514 14.11 22.29 -23.26
CA LYS A 514 13.61 23.48 -23.92
C LYS A 514 14.73 24.34 -24.57
N GLN A 515 15.92 24.37 -23.95
CA GLN A 515 17.05 25.15 -24.42
C GLN A 515 17.83 24.45 -25.54
N THR A 516 17.99 23.13 -25.43
CA THR A 516 18.83 22.33 -26.33
C THR A 516 18.05 21.69 -27.47
N GLY A 517 16.74 21.47 -27.33
CA GLY A 517 15.94 20.67 -28.26
C GLY A 517 16.22 19.16 -28.17
N GLU A 518 17.03 18.71 -27.19
CA GLU A 518 17.41 17.30 -26.98
C GLU A 518 16.81 16.77 -25.69
N PRO A 519 16.35 15.49 -25.65
CA PRO A 519 15.87 14.89 -24.43
C PRO A 519 17.01 14.71 -23.42
N SER A 520 16.68 14.81 -22.14
CA SER A 520 17.60 14.49 -21.04
C SER A 520 17.65 12.99 -20.85
N GLU A 521 18.83 12.39 -21.06
CA GLU A 521 19.01 10.93 -20.99
C GLU A 521 20.27 10.55 -20.21
N VAL A 522 20.23 9.36 -19.61
CA VAL A 522 21.38 8.68 -18.99
C VAL A 522 21.71 7.42 -19.77
N GLU A 523 22.95 7.27 -20.18
CA GLU A 523 23.49 6.07 -20.85
C GLU A 523 24.14 5.14 -19.83
N PHE A 524 23.63 3.92 -19.75
CA PHE A 524 24.13 2.84 -18.92
C PHE A 524 25.25 2.03 -19.63
N PRO A 525 26.05 1.23 -18.91
CA PRO A 525 27.16 0.46 -19.50
C PRO A 525 26.77 -0.48 -20.64
N SER A 526 25.51 -0.91 -20.69
CA SER A 526 24.96 -1.71 -21.79
C SER A 526 24.78 -0.94 -23.10
N GLY A 527 25.06 0.37 -23.12
CA GLY A 527 24.79 1.27 -24.26
C GLY A 527 23.33 1.68 -24.37
N VAL A 528 22.48 1.24 -23.43
CA VAL A 528 21.04 1.61 -23.38
C VAL A 528 20.89 2.94 -22.69
N LYS A 529 20.01 3.79 -23.23
CA LYS A 529 19.68 5.09 -22.68
C LYS A 529 18.31 5.06 -22.01
N ALA A 530 18.18 5.78 -20.90
CA ALA A 530 16.91 6.01 -20.22
C ALA A 530 16.66 7.53 -20.08
N ALA A 531 15.43 7.95 -20.33
CA ALA A 531 15.01 9.34 -20.15
C ALA A 531 14.95 9.69 -18.66
N VAL A 532 15.24 10.95 -18.33
CA VAL A 532 15.17 11.53 -16.99
C VAL A 532 14.44 12.85 -17.04
N HIS A 533 13.53 13.12 -16.11
CA HIS A 533 12.53 14.17 -16.27
C HIS A 533 12.54 15.28 -15.21
N GLY A 534 13.09 15.03 -14.04
CA GLY A 534 13.09 15.96 -12.91
C GLY A 534 14.31 16.87 -12.85
N LYS A 535 14.97 16.85 -11.70
CA LYS A 535 16.26 17.55 -11.50
C LYS A 535 17.42 16.65 -11.92
N LEU A 536 18.41 17.25 -12.53
CA LEU A 536 19.68 16.64 -12.91
C LEU A 536 20.77 17.30 -12.07
N PHE A 537 21.68 16.53 -11.52
CA PHE A 537 22.73 17.05 -10.65
C PHE A 537 24.12 16.82 -11.22
N ARG A 538 24.97 17.87 -11.16
CA ARG A 538 26.38 17.74 -11.43
C ARG A 538 27.09 17.27 -10.16
N LEU A 539 27.79 16.15 -10.25
CA LEU A 539 28.52 15.56 -9.15
C LEU A 539 29.99 16.00 -9.13
N LYS A 540 30.49 16.34 -7.93
CA LYS A 540 31.90 16.36 -7.59
C LYS A 540 32.22 15.03 -6.91
N LEU A 541 33.11 14.25 -7.51
CA LEU A 541 33.47 12.93 -6.99
C LEU A 541 34.52 13.08 -5.86
N CYS A 542 34.28 12.39 -4.75
CA CYS A 542 35.12 12.35 -3.55
C CYS A 542 35.49 10.89 -3.21
N GLY A 543 35.78 10.09 -4.23
CA GLY A 543 36.12 8.66 -4.09
C GLY A 543 35.17 7.69 -4.80
N ALA A 544 34.00 8.16 -5.27
CA ALA A 544 33.08 7.34 -6.05
C ALA A 544 33.58 7.10 -7.50
N GLU A 545 33.23 5.94 -8.05
CA GLU A 545 33.50 5.60 -9.45
C GLU A 545 32.26 5.83 -10.31
N PRO A 546 32.37 6.48 -11.48
CA PRO A 546 31.25 6.63 -12.42
C PRO A 546 30.78 5.27 -12.94
N ALA A 547 29.45 5.10 -13.07
CA ALA A 547 28.81 3.91 -13.60
C ALA A 547 27.84 4.16 -14.76
N ALA A 548 27.27 5.37 -14.87
CA ALA A 548 26.51 5.80 -16.04
C ALA A 548 26.66 7.33 -16.22
N TYR A 549 26.36 7.82 -17.43
CA TYR A 549 26.67 9.19 -17.81
C TYR A 549 25.49 9.89 -18.46
N TYR A 550 25.37 11.20 -18.26
CA TYR A 550 24.47 12.03 -19.03
C TYR A 550 24.91 12.12 -20.51
N THR A 551 23.95 12.11 -21.43
CA THR A 551 24.22 12.10 -22.88
C THR A 551 23.94 13.41 -23.57
N SER A 552 23.28 14.36 -22.92
CA SER A 552 22.83 15.63 -23.52
C SER A 552 23.10 16.85 -22.65
N GLY A 553 23.01 18.02 -23.26
CA GLY A 553 23.08 19.31 -22.61
C GLY A 553 24.38 19.63 -21.90
N LEU A 554 24.32 20.51 -20.90
CA LEU A 554 25.48 20.98 -20.12
C LEU A 554 26.13 19.89 -19.27
N LEU A 555 25.41 18.82 -18.98
CA LEU A 555 25.91 17.69 -18.19
C LEU A 555 26.48 16.56 -19.03
N LYS A 556 26.44 16.67 -20.39
CA LYS A 556 26.93 15.62 -21.30
C LYS A 556 28.33 15.12 -20.91
N GLY A 557 28.46 13.81 -20.74
CA GLY A 557 29.71 13.14 -20.36
C GLY A 557 30.07 13.26 -18.89
N THR A 558 29.23 13.91 -18.07
CA THR A 558 29.43 13.89 -16.61
C THR A 558 28.69 12.70 -15.96
N PRO A 559 29.15 12.22 -14.79
CA PRO A 559 28.53 11.09 -14.11
C PRO A 559 27.09 11.36 -13.71
N ALA A 560 26.17 10.43 -14.04
CA ALA A 560 24.78 10.42 -13.60
C ALA A 560 24.49 9.32 -12.59
N VAL A 561 25.26 8.22 -12.62
CA VAL A 561 25.24 7.16 -11.61
C VAL A 561 26.67 6.87 -11.18
N THR A 562 26.88 6.76 -9.87
CA THR A 562 28.19 6.42 -9.29
C THR A 562 28.09 5.26 -8.32
N VAL A 563 29.21 4.59 -8.07
CA VAL A 563 29.34 3.51 -7.08
C VAL A 563 30.52 3.83 -6.18
N CYS A 564 30.30 3.79 -4.88
CA CYS A 564 31.31 4.02 -3.87
C CYS A 564 31.43 2.83 -2.92
N PRO A 565 32.61 2.20 -2.75
CA PRO A 565 32.81 1.22 -1.71
C PRO A 565 32.82 1.88 -0.34
N TYR A 566 32.12 1.28 0.63
CA TYR A 566 32.11 1.75 2.00
C TYR A 566 32.07 0.54 2.97
N GLY A 567 33.14 0.37 3.78
CA GLY A 567 33.30 -0.83 4.59
C GLY A 567 33.36 -2.09 3.72
N LYS A 568 32.42 -3.00 3.91
CA LYS A 568 32.32 -4.26 3.12
C LYS A 568 31.31 -4.18 1.98
N GLY A 569 30.51 -3.11 1.90
CA GLY A 569 29.43 -2.93 0.94
C GLY A 569 29.65 -1.75 0.02
N PHE A 570 28.54 -1.28 -0.57
CA PHE A 570 28.57 -0.23 -1.59
C PHE A 570 27.39 0.70 -1.47
N ALA A 571 27.62 1.99 -1.74
CA ALA A 571 26.56 2.93 -2.05
C ALA A 571 26.50 3.18 -3.56
N VAL A 572 25.32 3.14 -4.13
CA VAL A 572 25.03 3.49 -5.52
C VAL A 572 24.23 4.77 -5.51
N LEU A 573 24.85 5.87 -5.96
CA LEU A 573 24.20 7.18 -6.05
C LEU A 573 23.76 7.42 -7.49
N TYR A 574 22.49 7.78 -7.67
CA TYR A 574 22.00 8.32 -8.96
C TYR A 574 21.62 9.80 -8.81
N ALA A 575 22.11 10.59 -9.77
CA ALA A 575 22.11 12.07 -9.69
C ALA A 575 20.92 12.68 -10.44
N THR A 576 19.72 12.06 -10.28
CA THR A 576 18.47 12.47 -10.93
C THR A 576 17.32 12.32 -9.97
N ASP A 577 16.21 13.01 -10.20
CA ASP A 577 14.90 12.71 -9.63
C ASP A 577 13.82 12.72 -10.74
N GLY A 578 12.56 12.37 -10.39
CA GLY A 578 11.47 12.32 -11.36
C GLY A 578 11.64 11.22 -12.41
N ASN A 579 12.26 10.10 -12.05
CA ASN A 579 12.59 9.03 -12.97
C ASN A 579 11.40 8.10 -13.21
N ASP A 580 11.26 7.62 -14.45
CA ASP A 580 10.26 6.62 -14.80
C ASP A 580 10.71 5.19 -14.42
N ILE A 581 9.79 4.22 -14.56
CA ILE A 581 10.05 2.82 -14.26
C ILE A 581 11.17 2.24 -15.13
N TYR A 582 11.33 2.70 -16.37
CA TYR A 582 12.35 2.22 -17.29
C TYR A 582 13.76 2.60 -16.82
N PHE A 583 13.95 3.81 -16.30
CA PHE A 583 15.21 4.20 -15.67
C PHE A 583 15.59 3.23 -14.53
N TYR A 584 14.65 2.92 -13.66
CA TYR A 584 14.87 2.00 -12.54
C TYR A 584 15.10 0.55 -13.00
N GLU A 585 14.51 0.11 -14.09
CA GLU A 585 14.84 -1.18 -14.71
C GLU A 585 16.31 -1.24 -15.17
N LYS A 586 16.85 -0.14 -15.73
CA LYS A 586 18.26 -0.08 -16.13
C LYS A 586 19.20 0.03 -14.94
N LEU A 587 18.81 0.76 -13.92
CA LEU A 587 19.56 0.82 -12.65
C LEU A 587 19.60 -0.55 -11.96
N ALA A 588 18.47 -1.26 -11.89
CA ALA A 588 18.39 -2.62 -11.38
C ALA A 588 19.25 -3.59 -12.19
N GLN A 589 19.28 -3.46 -13.53
CA GLN A 589 20.17 -4.24 -14.39
C GLN A 589 21.65 -3.99 -14.07
N LEU A 590 22.06 -2.73 -13.91
CA LEU A 590 23.40 -2.35 -13.50
C LEU A 590 23.80 -3.04 -12.18
N ILE A 591 22.90 -3.01 -11.19
CA ILE A 591 23.12 -3.61 -9.87
C ILE A 591 23.22 -5.13 -9.99
N ARG A 592 22.34 -5.76 -10.76
CA ARG A 592 22.39 -7.19 -11.03
C ARG A 592 23.72 -7.62 -11.62
N ASP A 593 24.17 -6.93 -12.65
CA ASP A 593 25.37 -7.31 -13.41
C ASP A 593 26.64 -7.01 -12.61
N LYS A 594 26.67 -5.89 -11.85
CA LYS A 594 27.85 -5.51 -11.05
C LYS A 594 28.01 -6.35 -9.78
N PHE A 595 26.90 -6.71 -9.11
CA PHE A 595 26.93 -7.36 -7.79
C PHE A 595 26.43 -8.81 -7.78
N GLY A 596 26.11 -9.37 -8.96
CA GLY A 596 25.73 -10.77 -9.09
C GLY A 596 24.40 -11.15 -8.47
N ILE A 597 23.41 -10.22 -8.43
CA ILE A 597 22.06 -10.51 -7.94
C ILE A 597 21.38 -11.46 -8.93
N LYS A 598 20.92 -12.61 -8.45
CA LYS A 598 20.29 -13.61 -9.32
C LYS A 598 18.77 -13.44 -9.33
N PRO A 599 18.13 -13.45 -10.53
CA PRO A 599 16.68 -13.51 -10.62
C PRO A 599 16.18 -14.89 -10.17
N LEU A 600 14.93 -14.98 -9.71
CA LEU A 600 14.24 -16.26 -9.42
C LEU A 600 14.04 -17.09 -10.70
N LEU A 601 13.68 -16.39 -11.78
CA LEU A 601 13.51 -16.97 -13.12
C LEU A 601 13.99 -15.96 -14.18
N ASP A 602 14.41 -16.45 -15.34
CA ASP A 602 14.51 -15.64 -16.55
C ASP A 602 13.13 -15.58 -17.20
N ALA A 603 12.53 -14.41 -17.23
CA ALA A 603 11.15 -14.18 -17.69
C ALA A 603 11.08 -12.98 -18.61
N ASP A 604 10.21 -13.06 -19.62
CA ASP A 604 9.86 -11.93 -20.46
C ASP A 604 9.07 -10.86 -19.67
N ASP A 605 9.13 -9.62 -20.15
CA ASP A 605 8.33 -8.53 -19.61
C ASP A 605 6.85 -8.90 -19.59
N GLY A 606 6.17 -8.57 -18.49
CA GLY A 606 4.75 -8.87 -18.26
C GLY A 606 4.50 -10.10 -17.42
N ILE A 607 5.52 -10.92 -17.18
CA ILE A 607 5.44 -12.01 -16.22
C ILE A 607 5.94 -11.52 -14.87
N ILE A 608 5.05 -11.46 -13.89
CA ILE A 608 5.42 -11.12 -12.50
C ILE A 608 5.83 -12.40 -11.78
N VAL A 609 7.08 -12.40 -11.30
CA VAL A 609 7.66 -13.53 -10.60
C VAL A 609 7.74 -13.26 -9.12
N SER A 610 7.41 -14.26 -8.30
CA SER A 610 7.58 -14.22 -6.85
C SER A 610 7.87 -15.62 -6.34
N SER A 611 8.38 -15.76 -5.12
CA SER A 611 8.57 -17.06 -4.49
C SER A 611 8.11 -17.10 -3.05
N ARG A 612 7.74 -18.29 -2.60
CA ARG A 612 7.36 -18.60 -1.22
C ARG A 612 8.11 -19.82 -0.74
N LEU A 613 8.74 -19.71 0.43
CA LEU A 613 9.50 -20.79 1.07
C LEU A 613 8.65 -21.45 2.16
N CYS A 614 8.37 -22.75 2.00
CA CYS A 614 7.67 -23.59 2.97
C CYS A 614 8.64 -24.69 3.45
N ALA A 615 9.13 -24.60 4.68
CA ALA A 615 10.23 -25.42 5.19
C ALA A 615 11.46 -25.34 4.26
N ASP A 616 11.80 -26.43 3.58
CA ASP A 616 12.90 -26.54 2.61
C ASP A 616 12.45 -26.47 1.14
N LYS A 617 11.15 -26.30 0.90
CA LYS A 617 10.56 -26.26 -0.45
C LYS A 617 10.27 -24.83 -0.88
N GLU A 618 10.88 -24.43 -1.97
CA GLU A 618 10.56 -23.15 -2.62
C GLU A 618 9.54 -23.35 -3.74
N TYR A 619 8.45 -22.58 -3.68
CA TYR A 619 7.46 -22.48 -4.73
C TYR A 619 7.66 -21.15 -5.44
N ILE A 620 7.96 -21.21 -6.74
CA ILE A 620 8.11 -20.03 -7.61
C ILE A 620 6.85 -19.85 -8.42
N PHE A 621 6.25 -18.68 -8.32
CA PHE A 621 5.07 -18.30 -9.07
C PHE A 621 5.48 -17.42 -10.25
N ALA A 622 4.96 -17.74 -11.44
CA ALA A 622 5.06 -16.91 -12.63
C ALA A 622 3.65 -16.62 -13.13
N VAL A 623 3.26 -15.36 -13.07
CA VAL A 623 1.93 -14.89 -13.47
C VAL A 623 2.09 -13.96 -14.67
N ASN A 624 1.57 -14.39 -15.83
CA ASN A 624 1.57 -13.55 -17.02
C ASN A 624 0.42 -12.55 -16.93
N MET A 625 0.74 -11.26 -16.83
CA MET A 625 -0.24 -10.18 -16.73
C MET A 625 -0.49 -9.49 -18.09
N LYS A 626 -0.08 -10.10 -19.19
CA LYS A 626 -0.45 -9.69 -20.56
C LYS A 626 -1.63 -10.52 -21.06
N ASP A 627 -2.30 -9.98 -22.07
CA ASP A 627 -3.38 -10.65 -22.81
C ASP A 627 -2.89 -11.64 -23.88
N ARG A 628 -1.56 -11.79 -24.00
CA ARG A 628 -0.89 -12.66 -24.97
C ARG A 628 0.20 -13.49 -24.33
N PRO A 629 0.62 -14.60 -25.00
CA PRO A 629 1.67 -15.45 -24.48
C PRO A 629 2.99 -14.69 -24.25
N ALA A 630 3.69 -15.09 -23.18
CA ALA A 630 5.04 -14.63 -22.83
C ALA A 630 5.88 -15.81 -22.34
N GLN A 631 7.18 -15.69 -22.36
CA GLN A 631 8.10 -16.81 -22.15
C GLN A 631 8.84 -16.70 -20.83
N ILE A 632 8.99 -17.86 -20.16
CA ILE A 632 10.00 -18.06 -19.10
C ILE A 632 11.07 -19.05 -19.57
N ARG A 633 12.26 -19.00 -18.97
CA ARG A 633 13.36 -19.91 -19.26
C ARG A 633 13.82 -20.58 -17.98
N LEU A 634 13.77 -21.90 -17.98
CA LEU A 634 14.09 -22.74 -16.81
C LEU A 634 15.49 -23.37 -17.00
N GLU A 635 16.38 -23.09 -16.06
CA GLU A 635 17.75 -23.68 -16.05
C GLU A 635 17.73 -25.17 -15.70
N SER A 636 16.70 -25.65 -15.03
CA SER A 636 16.53 -27.05 -14.61
C SER A 636 15.09 -27.52 -14.79
N LYS A 637 14.85 -28.83 -14.66
CA LYS A 637 13.51 -29.38 -14.67
C LYS A 637 12.72 -28.92 -13.44
N MET A 638 11.51 -28.42 -13.65
CA MET A 638 10.58 -28.00 -12.61
C MET A 638 9.21 -28.63 -12.82
N ALA A 639 8.51 -28.94 -11.74
CA ALA A 639 7.11 -29.39 -11.78
C ALA A 639 6.21 -28.17 -11.62
N ASP A 640 5.23 -28.03 -12.50
CA ASP A 640 4.10 -27.12 -12.31
C ASP A 640 3.07 -27.80 -11.43
N GLU A 641 2.93 -27.36 -10.21
CA GLU A 641 2.04 -27.93 -9.19
C GLU A 641 0.55 -27.77 -9.52
N LEU A 642 0.18 -26.78 -10.37
CA LEU A 642 -1.22 -26.58 -10.77
C LEU A 642 -1.70 -27.62 -11.81
N THR A 643 -0.76 -28.13 -12.63
CA THR A 643 -1.11 -29.06 -13.73
C THR A 643 -0.44 -30.42 -13.60
N GLY A 644 0.54 -30.57 -12.72
CA GLY A 644 1.37 -31.78 -12.60
C GLY A 644 2.38 -31.96 -13.73
N ARG A 645 2.53 -31.02 -14.67
CA ARG A 645 3.44 -31.11 -15.82
C ARG A 645 4.89 -30.86 -15.40
N LEU A 646 5.78 -31.65 -15.98
CA LEU A 646 7.23 -31.39 -15.89
C LEU A 646 7.64 -30.44 -17.02
N LEU A 647 8.28 -29.34 -16.67
CA LEU A 647 8.68 -28.26 -17.57
C LEU A 647 10.20 -28.09 -17.54
N SER A 648 10.81 -27.71 -18.67
CA SER A 648 12.26 -27.42 -18.77
C SER A 648 12.56 -26.56 -19.99
N GLY A 649 13.65 -25.81 -19.98
CA GLY A 649 14.03 -24.92 -21.08
C GLY A 649 13.05 -23.77 -21.24
N SER A 650 12.76 -23.40 -22.49
CA SER A 650 11.81 -22.32 -22.80
C SER A 650 10.37 -22.80 -22.66
N VAL A 651 9.59 -22.13 -21.86
CA VAL A 651 8.17 -22.43 -21.58
C VAL A 651 7.33 -21.19 -21.95
N LEU A 652 6.36 -21.41 -22.84
CA LEU A 652 5.38 -20.38 -23.20
C LEU A 652 4.22 -20.41 -22.21
N LEU A 653 3.93 -19.27 -21.62
CA LEU A 653 2.83 -19.07 -20.68
C LEU A 653 1.76 -18.21 -21.36
N ASP A 654 0.56 -18.76 -21.54
CA ASP A 654 -0.56 -18.07 -22.18
C ASP A 654 -0.90 -16.74 -21.51
N GLY A 655 -1.65 -15.90 -22.22
CA GLY A 655 -2.18 -14.66 -21.64
C GLY A 655 -2.98 -14.94 -20.37
N TYR A 656 -2.74 -14.18 -19.30
CA TYR A 656 -3.27 -14.39 -17.94
C TYR A 656 -3.00 -15.79 -17.36
N GLY A 657 -2.00 -16.50 -17.91
CA GLY A 657 -1.57 -17.81 -17.43
C GLY A 657 -0.85 -17.72 -16.09
N VAL A 658 -0.93 -18.79 -15.31
CA VAL A 658 -0.30 -18.93 -14.01
C VAL A 658 0.45 -20.24 -13.94
N LEU A 659 1.69 -20.21 -13.46
CA LEU A 659 2.48 -21.39 -13.08
C LEU A 659 2.84 -21.31 -11.60
N MET A 660 2.78 -22.47 -10.93
CA MET A 660 3.32 -22.68 -9.58
C MET A 660 4.40 -23.74 -9.65
N LEU A 661 5.64 -23.30 -9.73
CA LEU A 661 6.81 -24.14 -10.02
C LEU A 661 7.51 -24.60 -8.75
N LYS A 662 7.89 -25.87 -8.72
CA LYS A 662 8.75 -26.47 -7.69
C LYS A 662 9.87 -27.25 -8.39
N LYS A 663 11.09 -27.31 -7.81
CA LYS A 663 12.12 -28.20 -8.33
C LYS A 663 11.59 -29.63 -8.41
N ALA A 664 11.79 -30.29 -9.55
CA ALA A 664 11.40 -31.68 -9.69
C ALA A 664 12.21 -32.54 -8.70
N ASP A 665 11.51 -33.43 -8.01
CA ASP A 665 12.21 -34.47 -7.21
C ASP A 665 13.00 -35.33 -8.17
N ASN A 666 14.29 -35.59 -7.86
CA ASN A 666 15.22 -36.39 -8.69
C ASN A 666 14.77 -37.85 -8.82
#